data_9430e5d979243a30fa5f017930486bbf
#
_entry.id   9430e5d979243a30fa5f017930486bbf
#
_cell.length_a   1.000
_cell.length_b   1.000
_cell.length_c   1.000
_cell.angle_alpha   90.00
_cell.angle_beta   90.00
_cell.angle_gamma   90.00
#
_symmetry.space_group_name_H-M   'P 1'
#
loop_
_entity.id
_entity.type
_entity.pdbx_description
1 polymer ?
#
loop_
_entity_poly.entity_id
_entity_poly.type
_entity_poly.pdbx_seq_one_letter_code
_entity_poly.pdbx_strand_id
1 'polypeptide(L)'
;VDTMKKFLLGTSCVAMAAVLPTVAASAQDNASADDGGLAIEEVVVTGSRRAARSAADTPAPVDVISGDQFANQGDGDMSNLLRTVVPSYNVNAQPISDAATLVRPANLRGLAPDQTLVLLNGKRRHRAAVIAFLGGGISDGAQGPDISVIPAIALKQVDVLRDGAAAQYGSDAIAGVMNFVLRDDAEGGTVEAKWGQTFEGDGDQRMFAANIGLPLGPDGFANFSAEWREQDPTSRSVQRDDALGLIADGNTNVRQPYAQIWGQPEVRDDWKVFLNAGLNTGSGEAYMFGNYAEREVEGGFFFRNPDTRSGVNVSGTQRLVGDMTPDDGITCPGGINFNEGEATTGTVVDPIIVGADNEDALLAQVFADPNCFVFNEMFPGGFTPQFGGKLNDAAIALGYRGEMESGLAYDISMHVGRNQADFFINNTVNPSLGSATPNNFELGSYIQLEKNFNADLSYPIDVGFYSDLNVAAGFEWREEQFEARIGQVESWETGVLAEPFALENDVGDIIEGTQGFGIGANGFSGFSPQVAGTWDRSNIAFYVDMEADVTENLILGAALRWEDFSDFGSTTNFKISGLYKVTDSFRIRGSISSGFRAPTVGQQQVVNISTVFEEVDGRLQLAQRGTIPPTNPVSVSKGAQPLGPEKSDAFTLGMAWDVGAASITVDYFNIKVSDRISQSATQILTAAERQALLDSGVSFAADLAAFRYYINDFDTRTQGIDVVATIPLDLFDSGSSNIAVAGNYTKTEVLGGGIDELRQDQLENNLPKTRFNATFTHNEDNWRMLARVNYFGKYTERHLDSFGLPVFAGSEITLDAEIGYNVMENLEVVVGANNLFDNYPDANPWAGVAGAAYPVTAPMGFNGGMYYVRARYTF
;
A
#
# COMPACT_ATOMS: atom_id res chain seq x y z
N VAL A 1 -21.94 12.51 -19.84
CA VAL A 1 -20.67 11.96 -19.33
C VAL A 1 -19.68 11.82 -20.49
N ASP A 2 -20.13 11.45 -21.69
CA ASP A 2 -19.26 11.34 -22.89
C ASP A 2 -18.80 12.68 -23.48
N THR A 3 -19.43 13.78 -23.13
CA THR A 3 -19.09 15.10 -23.70
C THR A 3 -17.89 15.73 -22.96
N MET A 4 -17.62 15.34 -21.74
CA MET A 4 -16.48 15.83 -20.95
C MET A 4 -15.18 15.05 -21.24
N LYS A 5 -15.26 13.81 -21.66
CA LYS A 5 -14.09 13.02 -22.13
C LYS A 5 -13.50 13.54 -23.44
N LYS A 6 -14.30 14.17 -24.32
CA LYS A 6 -13.82 14.73 -25.60
C LYS A 6 -13.15 16.10 -25.45
N PHE A 7 -13.27 16.77 -24.31
CA PHE A 7 -12.63 18.07 -24.07
C PHE A 7 -11.23 17.94 -23.42
N LEU A 8 -10.89 16.80 -22.84
CA LEU A 8 -9.58 16.56 -22.19
C LEU A 8 -8.60 15.74 -23.02
N LEU A 9 -9.01 15.16 -24.13
CA LEU A 9 -8.18 14.33 -25.02
C LEU A 9 -7.82 14.98 -26.38
N GLY A 10 -8.08 16.26 -26.54
CA GLY A 10 -7.96 16.95 -27.81
C GLY A 10 -7.10 18.22 -27.83
N THR A 11 -6.04 18.34 -27.00
CA THR A 11 -5.12 19.48 -27.19
C THR A 11 -3.67 19.09 -26.85
N SER A 12 -3.03 18.54 -27.90
CA SER A 12 -1.68 18.92 -28.31
C SER A 12 -0.51 18.78 -27.32
N CYS A 13 0.15 17.63 -27.36
CA CYS A 13 1.61 17.60 -27.33
C CYS A 13 2.17 18.23 -28.60
N VAL A 14 2.26 19.53 -28.71
CA VAL A 14 3.23 20.26 -29.57
C VAL A 14 3.32 21.71 -29.08
N ALA A 15 4.55 22.18 -28.90
CA ALA A 15 4.98 23.56 -28.68
C ALA A 15 5.05 24.04 -27.23
N MET A 16 6.04 23.53 -26.49
CA MET A 16 6.74 24.32 -25.49
C MET A 16 8.25 24.21 -25.70
N ALA A 17 8.68 24.64 -26.90
CA ALA A 17 10.07 24.99 -27.17
C ALA A 17 10.06 26.39 -27.75
N ALA A 18 10.87 27.27 -27.13
CA ALA A 18 11.22 28.62 -27.55
C ALA A 18 10.17 29.71 -27.36
N VAL A 19 10.15 30.35 -26.19
CA VAL A 19 10.38 31.80 -26.07
C VAL A 19 10.88 32.06 -24.63
N LEU A 20 12.17 32.16 -24.46
CA LEU A 20 12.78 32.82 -23.31
C LEU A 20 12.91 34.32 -23.67
N PRO A 21 12.22 35.26 -23.01
CA PRO A 21 12.64 36.64 -23.03
C PRO A 21 13.83 36.78 -22.09
N THR A 22 14.96 37.19 -22.61
CA THR A 22 16.08 37.72 -21.83
C THR A 22 15.61 38.95 -21.08
N VAL A 23 15.32 38.80 -19.79
CA VAL A 23 15.20 39.89 -18.86
C VAL A 23 16.57 40.07 -18.22
N ALA A 24 17.22 41.21 -18.53
CA ALA A 24 18.45 41.59 -17.87
C ALA A 24 18.20 41.81 -16.39
N ALA A 25 18.80 40.95 -15.55
CA ALA A 25 18.83 41.16 -14.11
C ALA A 25 19.66 42.39 -13.77
N SER A 26 19.04 43.42 -13.23
CA SER A 26 19.76 44.41 -12.44
C SER A 26 19.91 43.87 -11.01
N ALA A 27 21.11 43.44 -10.69
CA ALA A 27 21.48 43.08 -9.35
C ALA A 27 21.32 44.33 -8.44
N GLN A 28 20.53 44.15 -7.40
CA GLN A 28 20.54 45.06 -6.24
C GLN A 28 20.97 44.23 -5.04
N ASP A 29 22.23 44.42 -4.64
CA ASP A 29 22.82 43.89 -3.42
C ASP A 29 21.95 44.24 -2.18
N ASN A 30 21.46 43.22 -1.50
CA ASN A 30 21.19 43.23 -0.06
C ASN A 30 21.02 41.78 0.41
N ALA A 31 22.12 41.09 0.58
CA ALA A 31 22.17 39.93 1.45
C ALA A 31 23.44 40.05 2.31
N SER A 32 23.28 40.51 3.53
CA SER A 32 24.23 40.23 4.58
C SER A 32 24.01 38.76 4.96
N ALA A 33 24.86 37.88 4.43
CA ALA A 33 25.00 36.54 4.94
C ALA A 33 25.54 36.65 6.39
N ASP A 34 24.68 36.38 7.34
CA ASP A 34 25.10 36.12 8.73
C ASP A 34 25.42 34.62 8.78
N ASP A 35 26.71 34.32 8.74
CA ASP A 35 27.28 32.98 8.77
C ASP A 35 27.25 32.46 10.22
N GLY A 36 26.10 32.09 10.68
CA GLY A 36 25.87 31.42 11.95
C GLY A 36 24.98 30.20 11.65
N GLY A 37 25.57 28.99 11.67
CA GLY A 37 24.85 27.74 11.57
C GLY A 37 23.77 27.61 12.66
N LEU A 38 22.67 28.29 12.46
CA LEU A 38 21.45 28.11 13.23
C LEU A 38 20.81 26.83 12.79
N ALA A 39 20.67 25.88 13.72
CA ALA A 39 19.71 24.81 13.55
C ALA A 39 18.38 25.48 13.15
N ILE A 40 17.89 25.19 11.94
CA ILE A 40 16.58 25.66 11.50
C ILE A 40 15.61 25.10 12.54
N GLU A 41 14.94 25.96 13.28
CA GLU A 41 13.94 25.56 14.27
C GLU A 41 12.81 24.89 13.48
N GLU A 42 12.68 23.58 13.60
CA GLU A 42 11.68 22.77 12.89
C GLU A 42 10.29 23.19 13.39
N VAL A 43 9.54 23.86 12.51
CA VAL A 43 8.23 24.42 12.85
C VAL A 43 7.15 23.41 12.55
N VAL A 44 6.51 22.88 13.58
CA VAL A 44 5.43 21.91 13.50
C VAL A 44 4.12 22.60 13.13
N VAL A 45 3.44 22.10 12.10
CA VAL A 45 2.08 22.51 11.69
C VAL A 45 1.00 21.50 12.04
N THR A 46 1.37 20.35 12.63
CA THR A 46 0.48 19.23 12.95
C THR A 46 0.40 19.01 14.47
N GLY A 47 -0.78 18.66 14.99
CA GLY A 47 -0.98 18.32 16.40
C GLY A 47 -1.42 19.49 17.29
N SER A 48 -1.43 20.73 16.80
CA SER A 48 -1.98 21.91 17.46
C SER A 48 -2.77 22.75 16.46
N ARG A 49 -3.78 23.47 16.94
CA ARG A 49 -4.54 24.45 16.16
C ARG A 49 -4.19 25.90 16.54
N ARG A 50 -3.10 26.07 17.24
CA ARG A 50 -2.46 27.35 17.53
C ARG A 50 -1.37 27.67 16.50
N ALA A 51 -0.72 28.83 16.67
CA ALA A 51 0.46 29.15 15.89
C ALA A 51 1.52 28.03 15.99
N ALA A 52 2.22 27.80 14.89
CA ALA A 52 3.24 26.78 14.76
C ALA A 52 4.34 26.92 15.85
N ARG A 53 4.85 25.78 16.35
CA ARG A 53 5.84 25.70 17.44
C ARG A 53 6.98 24.78 17.07
N SER A 54 8.06 24.84 17.83
CA SER A 54 9.12 23.83 17.79
C SER A 54 8.59 22.45 18.19
N ALA A 55 9.07 21.40 17.55
CA ALA A 55 8.71 19.99 17.83
C ALA A 55 8.95 19.62 19.32
N ALA A 56 9.95 20.24 19.96
CA ALA A 56 10.24 20.04 21.38
C ALA A 56 9.22 20.68 22.33
N ASP A 57 8.49 21.70 21.88
CA ASP A 57 7.50 22.45 22.68
C ASP A 57 6.05 22.00 22.41
N THR A 58 5.85 20.89 21.69
CA THR A 58 4.52 20.30 21.46
C THR A 58 4.12 19.32 22.57
N PRO A 59 2.86 19.36 23.05
CA PRO A 59 2.35 18.39 24.03
C PRO A 59 2.31 16.94 23.50
N ALA A 60 2.31 16.75 22.20
CA ALA A 60 2.35 15.45 21.53
C ALA A 60 3.66 15.27 20.74
N PRO A 61 4.21 14.04 20.63
CA PRO A 61 5.44 13.80 19.89
C PRO A 61 5.22 13.96 18.37
N VAL A 62 5.94 14.88 17.76
CA VAL A 62 5.94 15.12 16.31
C VAL A 62 7.38 15.11 15.81
N ASP A 63 7.63 14.33 14.74
CA ASP A 63 8.87 14.41 13.98
C ASP A 63 8.63 15.26 12.75
N VAL A 64 9.50 16.19 12.46
CA VAL A 64 9.51 17.01 11.25
C VAL A 64 10.67 16.54 10.38
N ILE A 65 10.37 16.11 9.16
CA ILE A 65 11.36 15.62 8.20
C ILE A 65 11.32 16.56 7.00
N SER A 66 12.43 17.24 6.73
CA SER A 66 12.48 18.19 5.62
C SER A 66 12.40 17.49 4.25
N GLY A 67 11.91 18.21 3.24
CA GLY A 67 11.90 17.73 1.85
C GLY A 67 13.30 17.35 1.36
N ASP A 68 14.32 18.06 1.79
CA ASP A 68 15.72 17.77 1.43
C ASP A 68 16.24 16.48 2.04
N GLN A 69 15.77 16.09 3.23
CA GLN A 69 16.12 14.79 3.80
C GLN A 69 15.57 13.62 2.99
N PHE A 70 14.43 13.80 2.33
CA PHE A 70 13.89 12.82 1.38
C PHE A 70 14.64 12.85 0.06
N ALA A 71 14.87 14.05 -0.47
CA ALA A 71 15.56 14.24 -1.73
C ALA A 71 17.02 13.74 -1.68
N ASN A 72 17.65 13.72 -0.49
CA ASN A 72 19.02 13.24 -0.26
C ASN A 72 19.07 11.74 0.05
N GLN A 73 18.26 10.92 -0.63
CA GLN A 73 18.24 9.46 -0.51
C GLN A 73 18.28 8.80 -1.89
N GLY A 74 18.75 7.56 -1.94
CA GLY A 74 18.92 6.81 -3.18
C GLY A 74 17.61 6.30 -3.82
N ASP A 75 16.56 6.10 -3.05
CA ASP A 75 15.28 5.61 -3.57
C ASP A 75 14.44 6.72 -4.21
N GLY A 76 13.52 6.36 -5.08
CA GLY A 76 12.54 7.28 -5.69
C GLY A 76 11.09 7.06 -5.22
N ASP A 77 10.83 6.07 -4.38
CA ASP A 77 9.49 5.77 -3.86
C ASP A 77 9.31 6.32 -2.46
N MET A 78 8.27 7.14 -2.24
CA MET A 78 8.00 7.81 -0.97
C MET A 78 7.86 6.85 0.21
N SER A 79 7.25 5.69 0.02
CA SER A 79 7.11 4.71 1.09
C SER A 79 8.46 4.15 1.54
N ASN A 80 9.39 3.92 0.61
CA ASN A 80 10.76 3.49 0.93
C ASN A 80 11.56 4.60 1.61
N LEU A 81 11.40 5.85 1.14
CA LEU A 81 12.05 7.02 1.75
C LEU A 81 11.63 7.19 3.21
N LEU A 82 10.32 7.10 3.50
CA LEU A 82 9.79 7.14 4.87
C LEU A 82 10.32 5.98 5.74
N ARG A 83 10.35 4.76 5.20
CA ARG A 83 10.89 3.59 5.91
C ARG A 83 12.33 3.80 6.38
N THR A 84 13.11 4.57 5.64
CA THR A 84 14.52 4.83 5.93
C THR A 84 14.70 5.83 7.07
N VAL A 85 13.82 6.85 7.17
CA VAL A 85 13.98 7.95 8.15
C VAL A 85 13.09 7.79 9.38
N VAL A 86 11.99 7.02 9.29
CA VAL A 86 11.04 6.78 10.40
C VAL A 86 11.10 5.31 10.83
N PRO A 87 11.86 4.92 11.87
CA PRO A 87 12.01 3.52 12.28
C PRO A 87 10.72 2.82 12.70
N SER A 88 9.72 3.56 13.15
CA SER A 88 8.39 3.03 13.46
C SER A 88 7.50 2.79 12.23
N TYR A 89 7.96 3.22 11.02
CA TYR A 89 7.27 3.03 9.75
C TYR A 89 7.85 1.85 8.97
N ASN A 90 7.01 0.93 8.52
CA ASN A 90 7.41 -0.27 7.77
C ASN A 90 6.58 -0.40 6.51
N VAL A 91 7.24 -0.78 5.42
CA VAL A 91 6.62 -1.18 4.16
C VAL A 91 7.41 -2.31 3.54
N ASN A 92 6.74 -3.35 3.08
CA ASN A 92 7.35 -4.52 2.47
C ASN A 92 7.28 -4.43 0.94
N ALA A 93 8.07 -5.22 0.23
CA ALA A 93 8.16 -5.18 -1.22
C ALA A 93 6.95 -5.79 -1.94
N GLN A 94 6.27 -6.77 -1.35
CA GLN A 94 5.05 -7.44 -1.85
C GLN A 94 5.12 -7.97 -3.30
N PRO A 95 6.12 -8.79 -3.69
CA PRO A 95 6.36 -9.17 -5.09
C PRO A 95 5.29 -10.07 -5.72
N ILE A 96 4.62 -10.92 -4.93
CA ILE A 96 3.48 -11.76 -5.34
C ILE A 96 2.42 -11.63 -4.25
N SER A 97 1.53 -10.64 -4.38
CA SER A 97 0.54 -10.33 -3.35
C SER A 97 -0.72 -9.71 -3.94
N ASP A 98 -1.08 -10.12 -5.16
CA ASP A 98 -2.23 -9.57 -5.88
C ASP A 98 -2.23 -8.03 -5.84
N ALA A 99 -3.35 -7.42 -5.49
CA ALA A 99 -3.50 -5.96 -5.45
C ALA A 99 -2.52 -5.26 -4.48
N ALA A 100 -2.04 -5.93 -3.42
CA ALA A 100 -1.04 -5.36 -2.50
C ALA A 100 0.34 -5.15 -3.16
N THR A 101 0.62 -5.78 -4.30
CA THR A 101 1.79 -5.48 -5.13
C THR A 101 1.71 -4.09 -5.75
N LEU A 102 0.50 -3.63 -6.08
CA LEU A 102 0.25 -2.35 -6.76
C LEU A 102 0.29 -1.16 -5.80
N VAL A 103 -0.35 -1.29 -4.63
CA VAL A 103 -0.32 -0.31 -3.53
C VAL A 103 0.12 -1.04 -2.28
N ARG A 104 1.38 -0.86 -1.92
CA ARG A 104 2.00 -1.59 -0.81
C ARG A 104 1.48 -1.08 0.53
N PRO A 105 0.91 -1.95 1.37
CA PRO A 105 0.43 -1.54 2.68
C PRO A 105 1.60 -1.16 3.59
N ALA A 106 1.52 0.03 4.18
CA ALA A 106 2.52 0.55 5.11
C ALA A 106 2.00 0.51 6.55
N ASN A 107 2.89 0.32 7.50
CA ASN A 107 2.56 0.19 8.92
C ASN A 107 3.27 1.27 9.75
N LEU A 108 2.54 2.01 10.56
CA LEU A 108 3.11 2.91 11.55
C LEU A 108 2.95 2.27 12.95
N ARG A 109 4.04 2.14 13.72
CA ARG A 109 4.02 1.50 15.05
C ARG A 109 3.39 0.11 15.06
N GLY A 110 3.54 -0.67 13.97
CA GLY A 110 2.94 -2.00 13.85
C GLY A 110 1.42 -2.01 13.72
N LEU A 111 0.79 -0.89 13.40
CA LEU A 111 -0.63 -0.79 13.10
C LEU A 111 -0.86 -0.71 11.58
N ALA A 112 -2.04 -1.12 11.12
CA ALA A 112 -2.36 -1.21 9.70
C ALA A 112 -2.44 0.19 9.02
N PRO A 113 -2.28 0.27 7.68
CA PRO A 113 -2.23 1.55 6.97
C PRO A 113 -3.51 2.38 7.10
N ASP A 114 -4.66 1.75 7.27
CA ASP A 114 -5.95 2.39 7.48
C ASP A 114 -6.21 2.79 8.96
N GLN A 115 -5.22 2.58 9.85
CA GLN A 115 -5.16 3.08 11.21
C GLN A 115 -4.20 4.28 11.37
N THR A 116 -3.64 4.76 10.26
CA THR A 116 -2.79 5.96 10.18
C THR A 116 -3.45 6.98 9.26
N LEU A 117 -3.73 8.17 9.80
CA LEU A 117 -4.30 9.24 8.99
C LEU A 117 -3.21 9.92 8.15
N VAL A 118 -3.45 10.05 6.86
CA VAL A 118 -2.59 10.81 5.96
C VAL A 118 -3.28 12.12 5.57
N LEU A 119 -2.53 13.22 5.69
CA LEU A 119 -2.94 14.56 5.30
C LEU A 119 -2.02 15.09 4.19
N LEU A 120 -2.55 15.99 3.37
CA LEU A 120 -1.82 16.82 2.42
C LEU A 120 -2.16 18.29 2.72
N ASN A 121 -1.16 19.10 3.07
CA ASN A 121 -1.36 20.48 3.53
C ASN A 121 -2.44 20.60 4.64
N GLY A 122 -2.45 19.63 5.57
CA GLY A 122 -3.41 19.61 6.68
C GLY A 122 -4.83 19.12 6.32
N LYS A 123 -5.13 18.79 5.07
CA LYS A 123 -6.42 18.25 4.63
C LYS A 123 -6.31 16.74 4.41
N ARG A 124 -7.37 15.99 4.79
CA ARG A 124 -7.42 14.52 4.68
C ARG A 124 -7.16 14.06 3.25
N ARG A 125 -6.22 13.12 3.09
CA ARG A 125 -5.96 12.42 1.83
C ARG A 125 -6.99 11.29 1.66
N HIS A 126 -7.52 11.11 0.44
CA HIS A 126 -8.40 10.00 0.11
C HIS A 126 -7.65 8.66 0.14
N ARG A 127 -8.41 7.57 0.33
CA ARG A 127 -7.88 6.20 0.32
C ARG A 127 -7.54 5.77 -1.10
N ALA A 128 -6.64 4.77 -1.21
CA ALA A 128 -6.49 4.01 -2.44
C ALA A 128 -7.71 3.12 -2.71
N ALA A 129 -7.93 2.76 -3.96
CA ALA A 129 -8.95 1.79 -4.35
C ALA A 129 -8.57 0.36 -3.95
N VAL A 130 -7.28 0.10 -3.79
CA VAL A 130 -6.73 -1.23 -3.50
C VAL A 130 -6.99 -1.64 -2.05
N ILE A 131 -7.46 -2.87 -1.87
CA ILE A 131 -7.58 -3.57 -0.59
C ILE A 131 -6.56 -4.72 -0.59
N ALA A 132 -5.80 -4.86 0.49
CA ALA A 132 -4.78 -5.90 0.63
C ALA A 132 -5.41 -7.25 1.02
N PHE A 133 -5.93 -8.02 0.05
CA PHE A 133 -6.59 -9.30 0.31
C PHE A 133 -5.62 -10.44 0.60
N LEU A 134 -4.41 -10.35 0.10
CA LEU A 134 -3.43 -11.43 0.13
C LEU A 134 -2.03 -10.85 0.39
N GLY A 135 -1.25 -11.55 1.22
CA GLY A 135 0.14 -11.20 1.44
C GLY A 135 0.39 -9.88 2.18
N GLY A 136 -0.64 -9.22 2.69
CA GLY A 136 -0.49 -7.99 3.48
C GLY A 136 0.13 -8.19 4.85
N GLY A 137 0.29 -9.44 5.30
CA GLY A 137 0.79 -9.74 6.63
C GLY A 137 -0.05 -9.08 7.70
N ILE A 138 0.56 -8.24 8.53
CA ILE A 138 -0.14 -7.46 9.56
C ILE A 138 -1.25 -6.55 8.98
N SER A 139 -1.17 -6.22 7.68
CA SER A 139 -2.11 -5.34 6.98
C SER A 139 -3.14 -6.08 6.13
N ASP A 140 -3.28 -7.41 6.26
CA ASP A 140 -4.28 -8.17 5.51
C ASP A 140 -5.67 -7.59 5.72
N GLY A 141 -6.34 -7.30 4.62
CA GLY A 141 -7.66 -6.71 4.58
C GLY A 141 -7.71 -5.19 4.69
N ALA A 142 -6.59 -4.51 4.90
CA ALA A 142 -6.56 -3.06 5.06
C ALA A 142 -6.71 -2.31 3.71
N GLN A 143 -7.28 -1.10 3.78
CA GLN A 143 -7.41 -0.17 2.66
C GLN A 143 -6.89 1.21 3.08
N GLY A 144 -5.59 1.44 2.92
CA GLY A 144 -4.92 2.71 3.23
C GLY A 144 -4.83 3.66 2.03
N PRO A 145 -4.27 4.85 2.22
CA PRO A 145 -3.94 5.77 1.13
C PRO A 145 -2.73 5.29 0.32
N ASP A 146 -2.66 5.69 -0.96
CA ASP A 146 -1.47 5.50 -1.77
C ASP A 146 -0.49 6.66 -1.54
N ILE A 147 0.59 6.40 -0.80
CA ILE A 147 1.62 7.38 -0.49
C ILE A 147 2.64 7.48 -1.63
N SER A 148 2.82 6.41 -2.43
CA SER A 148 3.80 6.38 -3.52
C SER A 148 3.49 7.36 -4.66
N VAL A 149 2.29 7.93 -4.70
CA VAL A 149 1.92 8.98 -5.67
C VAL A 149 2.47 10.36 -5.32
N ILE A 150 3.05 10.55 -4.12
CA ILE A 150 3.56 11.84 -3.65
C ILE A 150 5.06 11.92 -3.98
N PRO A 151 5.51 12.80 -4.91
CA PRO A 151 6.92 12.92 -5.25
C PRO A 151 7.68 13.74 -4.19
N ALA A 152 8.89 13.29 -3.84
CA ALA A 152 9.71 13.96 -2.83
C ALA A 152 10.02 15.42 -3.19
N ILE A 153 10.18 15.72 -4.49
CA ILE A 153 10.50 17.07 -4.97
C ILE A 153 9.38 18.09 -4.72
N ALA A 154 8.13 17.64 -4.52
CA ALA A 154 7.00 18.51 -4.20
C ALA A 154 6.92 18.88 -2.72
N LEU A 155 7.72 18.25 -1.85
CA LEU A 155 7.59 18.38 -0.41
C LEU A 155 8.51 19.47 0.16
N LYS A 156 7.94 20.30 1.02
CA LYS A 156 8.65 21.18 1.94
C LYS A 156 9.07 20.40 3.18
N GLN A 157 8.14 19.64 3.77
CA GLN A 157 8.37 18.77 4.92
C GLN A 157 7.28 17.69 5.04
N VAL A 158 7.53 16.70 5.88
CA VAL A 158 6.53 15.74 6.37
C VAL A 158 6.53 15.76 7.88
N ASP A 159 5.37 16.05 8.47
CA ASP A 159 5.17 15.94 9.91
C ASP A 159 4.63 14.55 10.24
N VAL A 160 5.27 13.85 11.16
CA VAL A 160 4.81 12.55 11.67
C VAL A 160 4.40 12.71 13.12
N LEU A 161 3.11 12.94 13.37
CA LEU A 161 2.53 12.98 14.71
C LEU A 161 2.37 11.53 15.22
N ARG A 162 3.17 11.17 16.20
CA ARG A 162 3.19 9.84 16.81
C ARG A 162 2.31 9.80 18.08
N ASP A 163 1.02 10.12 17.92
CA ASP A 163 0.03 10.12 19.01
C ASP A 163 -1.39 9.89 18.46
N GLY A 164 -2.28 9.33 19.26
CA GLY A 164 -3.70 9.24 18.92
C GLY A 164 -4.29 10.64 18.74
N ALA A 165 -4.95 10.90 17.61
CA ALA A 165 -5.39 12.24 17.25
C ALA A 165 -6.82 12.29 16.65
N ALA A 166 -7.63 11.25 16.87
CA ALA A 166 -8.98 11.18 16.31
C ALA A 166 -9.91 12.29 16.81
N ALA A 167 -9.72 12.82 18.03
CA ALA A 167 -10.45 13.98 18.53
C ALA A 167 -10.16 15.27 17.76
N GLN A 168 -8.99 15.37 17.12
CA GLN A 168 -8.56 16.54 16.36
C GLN A 168 -8.82 16.40 14.85
N TYR A 169 -8.61 15.19 14.30
CA TYR A 169 -8.59 14.95 12.86
C TYR A 169 -9.64 13.93 12.36
N GLY A 170 -10.39 13.29 13.26
CA GLY A 170 -11.40 12.29 12.92
C GLY A 170 -10.87 10.86 12.79
N SER A 171 -11.65 10.00 12.15
CA SER A 171 -11.36 8.58 12.00
C SER A 171 -9.96 8.32 11.44
N ASP A 172 -9.42 7.12 11.73
CA ASP A 172 -8.15 6.58 11.20
C ASP A 172 -6.88 7.09 11.92
N ALA A 173 -6.96 8.17 12.71
CA ALA A 173 -5.84 8.72 13.47
C ALA A 173 -5.58 7.94 14.78
N ILE A 174 -5.39 6.61 14.69
CA ILE A 174 -5.13 5.70 15.81
C ILE A 174 -3.62 5.57 16.08
N ALA A 175 -2.86 5.18 15.07
CA ALA A 175 -1.40 5.04 15.15
C ALA A 175 -0.68 6.40 15.19
N GLY A 176 -1.26 7.37 14.50
CA GLY A 176 -0.73 8.72 14.34
C GLY A 176 -1.30 9.41 13.11
N VAL A 177 -0.69 10.54 12.79
CA VAL A 177 -1.00 11.35 11.60
C VAL A 177 0.28 11.64 10.84
N MET A 178 0.24 11.48 9.53
CA MET A 178 1.32 11.88 8.61
C MET A 178 0.82 13.01 7.74
N ASN A 179 1.40 14.21 7.89
CA ASN A 179 1.01 15.38 7.12
C ASN A 179 2.12 15.75 6.12
N PHE A 180 1.83 15.61 4.85
CA PHE A 180 2.71 15.99 3.75
C PHE A 180 2.46 17.48 3.43
N VAL A 181 3.45 18.32 3.69
CA VAL A 181 3.40 19.75 3.43
C VAL A 181 4.08 20.02 2.10
N LEU A 182 3.34 20.59 1.15
CA LEU A 182 3.84 20.91 -0.18
C LEU A 182 4.70 22.19 -0.16
N ARG A 183 5.63 22.28 -1.13
CA ARG A 183 6.40 23.51 -1.37
C ARG A 183 5.48 24.67 -1.69
N ASP A 184 5.81 25.81 -1.16
CA ASP A 184 5.11 27.10 -1.31
C ASP A 184 6.02 28.21 -1.82
N ASP A 185 7.19 27.85 -2.39
CA ASP A 185 8.13 28.81 -2.95
C ASP A 185 7.49 29.56 -4.13
N ALA A 186 7.64 30.90 -4.13
CA ALA A 186 7.12 31.78 -5.17
C ALA A 186 8.16 32.09 -6.26
N GLU A 187 9.41 31.67 -6.10
CA GLU A 187 10.53 31.90 -7.01
C GLU A 187 11.50 30.71 -6.98
N GLY A 188 12.30 30.58 -8.03
CA GLY A 188 13.30 29.54 -8.14
C GLY A 188 12.73 28.18 -8.54
N GLY A 189 13.60 27.18 -8.55
CA GLY A 189 13.20 25.82 -8.89
C GLY A 189 14.34 24.83 -8.81
N THR A 190 14.01 23.56 -8.98
CA THR A 190 14.95 22.43 -8.95
C THR A 190 14.61 21.44 -10.05
N VAL A 191 15.64 20.96 -10.74
CA VAL A 191 15.54 19.83 -11.66
C VAL A 191 16.48 18.73 -11.19
N GLU A 192 15.97 17.50 -11.14
CA GLU A 192 16.75 16.34 -10.69
C GLU A 192 16.68 15.20 -11.71
N ALA A 193 17.80 14.53 -11.92
CA ALA A 193 17.89 13.27 -12.64
C ALA A 193 18.60 12.24 -11.77
N LYS A 194 18.06 11.03 -11.67
CA LYS A 194 18.62 9.93 -10.90
C LYS A 194 18.62 8.65 -11.71
N TRP A 195 19.67 7.88 -11.59
CA TRP A 195 19.77 6.52 -12.09
C TRP A 195 20.38 5.62 -11.02
N GLY A 196 19.89 4.40 -10.91
CA GLY A 196 20.43 3.41 -10.00
C GLY A 196 20.17 1.98 -10.46
N GLN A 197 20.93 1.04 -9.90
CA GLN A 197 20.86 -0.38 -10.23
C GLN A 197 21.30 -1.21 -9.02
N THR A 198 20.78 -2.44 -8.87
CA THR A 198 21.23 -3.35 -7.84
C THR A 198 22.66 -3.85 -8.14
N PHE A 199 23.37 -4.34 -7.14
CA PHE A 199 24.72 -4.93 -7.36
C PHE A 199 24.65 -6.23 -8.18
N GLU A 200 23.49 -6.90 -8.25
CA GLU A 200 23.26 -8.05 -9.12
C GLU A 200 23.11 -7.67 -10.62
N GLY A 201 23.00 -6.38 -10.93
CA GLY A 201 22.90 -5.87 -12.30
C GLY A 201 21.49 -5.93 -12.89
N ASP A 202 20.46 -6.01 -12.04
CA ASP A 202 19.04 -5.91 -12.39
C ASP A 202 18.38 -4.71 -11.67
N GLY A 203 17.09 -4.49 -11.89
CA GLY A 203 16.33 -3.48 -11.18
C GLY A 203 16.79 -2.04 -11.49
N ASP A 204 17.11 -1.74 -12.75
CA ASP A 204 17.43 -0.40 -13.19
C ASP A 204 16.31 0.55 -12.79
N GLN A 205 16.66 1.68 -12.16
CA GLN A 205 15.74 2.76 -11.81
C GLN A 205 16.18 4.04 -12.51
N ARG A 206 15.23 4.72 -13.12
CA ARG A 206 15.42 6.01 -13.79
C ARG A 206 14.36 6.98 -13.29
N MET A 207 14.76 8.18 -12.91
CA MET A 207 13.86 9.21 -12.41
C MET A 207 14.29 10.57 -12.96
N PHE A 208 13.30 11.35 -13.38
CA PHE A 208 13.43 12.77 -13.69
C PHE A 208 12.38 13.53 -12.90
N ALA A 209 12.78 14.56 -12.17
CA ALA A 209 11.88 15.36 -11.39
C ALA A 209 12.18 16.86 -11.55
N ALA A 210 11.15 17.68 -11.46
CA ALA A 210 11.28 19.12 -11.54
C ALA A 210 10.28 19.80 -10.59
N ASN A 211 10.71 20.91 -9.99
CA ASN A 211 9.86 21.81 -9.21
C ASN A 211 10.15 23.24 -9.65
N ILE A 212 9.12 24.09 -9.71
CA ILE A 212 9.26 25.52 -9.99
C ILE A 212 8.24 26.31 -9.18
N GLY A 213 8.73 27.35 -8.49
CA GLY A 213 7.93 28.37 -7.84
C GLY A 213 7.74 29.58 -8.77
N LEU A 214 6.53 30.10 -8.81
CA LEU A 214 6.15 31.30 -9.55
C LEU A 214 5.36 32.24 -8.65
N PRO A 215 5.59 33.58 -8.73
CA PRO A 215 4.81 34.52 -7.97
C PRO A 215 3.39 34.61 -8.53
N LEU A 216 2.39 34.67 -7.63
CA LEU A 216 0.98 34.87 -7.95
C LEU A 216 0.47 36.13 -7.27
N GLY A 217 0.53 37.27 -7.95
CA GLY A 217 0.28 38.59 -7.38
C GLY A 217 1.43 39.08 -6.47
N PRO A 218 1.17 40.06 -5.60
CA PRO A 218 2.24 40.68 -4.77
C PRO A 218 2.79 39.76 -3.70
N ASP A 219 1.94 38.95 -3.06
CA ASP A 219 2.27 38.09 -1.91
C ASP A 219 1.73 36.68 -2.05
N GLY A 220 1.48 36.21 -3.26
CA GLY A 220 0.99 34.87 -3.52
C GLY A 220 2.03 34.03 -4.26
N PHE A 221 1.77 32.74 -4.32
CA PHE A 221 2.65 31.75 -4.95
C PHE A 221 1.87 30.74 -5.81
N ALA A 222 2.55 30.18 -6.79
CA ALA A 222 2.10 28.99 -7.51
C ALA A 222 3.30 28.06 -7.71
N ASN A 223 3.32 26.93 -7.04
CA ASN A 223 4.40 25.96 -7.06
C ASN A 223 3.97 24.71 -7.82
N PHE A 224 4.74 24.34 -8.84
CA PHE A 224 4.49 23.18 -9.68
C PHE A 224 5.59 22.14 -9.50
N SER A 225 5.21 20.89 -9.37
CA SER A 225 6.14 19.76 -9.31
C SER A 225 5.72 18.69 -10.31
N ALA A 226 6.70 18.06 -10.94
CA ALA A 226 6.48 16.91 -11.80
C ALA A 226 7.58 15.88 -11.59
N GLU A 227 7.23 14.61 -11.65
CA GLU A 227 8.16 13.48 -11.57
C GLU A 227 7.77 12.41 -12.59
N TRP A 228 8.76 11.83 -13.23
CA TRP A 228 8.64 10.62 -14.02
C TRP A 228 9.63 9.58 -13.52
N ARG A 229 9.19 8.33 -13.37
CA ARG A 229 10.02 7.23 -12.91
C ARG A 229 9.72 5.95 -13.66
N GLU A 230 10.76 5.17 -13.91
CA GLU A 230 10.67 3.77 -14.35
C GLU A 230 11.55 2.90 -13.46
N GLN A 231 11.15 1.64 -13.30
CA GLN A 231 11.90 0.64 -12.57
C GLN A 231 11.76 -0.71 -13.26
N ASP A 232 12.89 -1.30 -13.65
CA ASP A 232 12.95 -2.65 -14.17
C ASP A 232 12.76 -3.68 -13.04
N PRO A 233 12.23 -4.89 -13.33
CA PRO A 233 12.03 -5.92 -12.31
C PRO A 233 13.35 -6.46 -11.79
N THR A 234 13.32 -7.03 -10.59
CA THR A 234 14.45 -7.81 -10.04
C THR A 234 14.11 -9.30 -9.97
N SER A 235 15.13 -10.13 -9.74
CA SER A 235 14.93 -11.56 -9.47
C SER A 235 15.83 -12.06 -8.37
N ARG A 236 15.24 -12.52 -7.28
CA ARG A 236 15.92 -13.25 -6.20
C ARG A 236 15.29 -14.62 -6.06
N SER A 237 15.28 -15.34 -7.20
CA SER A 237 14.59 -16.62 -7.36
C SER A 237 15.54 -17.78 -7.33
N VAL A 238 15.04 -18.95 -6.98
CA VAL A 238 15.65 -20.24 -7.23
C VAL A 238 14.69 -21.11 -8.06
N GLN A 239 15.23 -22.05 -8.83
CA GLN A 239 14.34 -22.95 -9.58
C GLN A 239 13.58 -23.83 -8.58
N ARG A 240 12.28 -23.95 -8.78
CA ARG A 240 11.39 -24.75 -7.94
C ARG A 240 11.67 -26.25 -8.12
N ASP A 241 11.51 -27.02 -7.05
CA ASP A 241 11.73 -28.47 -7.04
C ASP A 241 10.80 -29.21 -8.02
N ASP A 242 9.53 -28.77 -8.14
CA ASP A 242 8.56 -29.33 -9.09
C ASP A 242 8.93 -29.02 -10.55
N ALA A 243 9.47 -27.85 -10.84
CA ALA A 243 10.00 -27.50 -12.16
C ALA A 243 11.29 -28.29 -12.49
N LEU A 244 12.16 -28.48 -11.48
CA LEU A 244 13.34 -29.36 -11.63
C LEU A 244 12.95 -30.82 -11.90
N GLY A 245 11.87 -31.30 -11.27
CA GLY A 245 11.30 -32.63 -11.56
C GLY A 245 10.92 -32.76 -13.03
N LEU A 246 10.11 -31.83 -13.54
CA LEU A 246 9.72 -31.82 -14.97
C LEU A 246 10.93 -31.81 -15.92
N ILE A 247 11.96 -30.99 -15.62
CA ILE A 247 13.19 -30.93 -16.41
C ILE A 247 13.94 -32.28 -16.36
N ALA A 248 14.02 -32.90 -15.21
CA ALA A 248 14.68 -34.20 -15.02
C ALA A 248 13.96 -35.33 -15.77
N ASP A 249 12.63 -35.24 -15.87
CA ASP A 249 11.78 -36.16 -16.65
C ASP A 249 11.82 -35.88 -18.17
N GLY A 250 12.62 -34.90 -18.59
CA GLY A 250 12.88 -34.59 -20.00
C GLY A 250 12.00 -33.52 -20.61
N ASN A 251 11.20 -32.77 -19.83
CA ASN A 251 10.41 -31.65 -20.33
C ASN A 251 11.31 -30.44 -20.61
N THR A 252 11.60 -30.20 -21.89
CA THR A 252 12.47 -29.10 -22.35
C THR A 252 11.73 -27.76 -22.49
N ASN A 253 10.42 -27.72 -22.28
CA ASN A 253 9.61 -26.52 -22.42
C ASN A 253 9.47 -25.73 -21.10
N VAL A 254 9.93 -26.29 -19.98
CA VAL A 254 9.94 -25.59 -18.70
C VAL A 254 10.84 -24.36 -18.77
N ARG A 255 10.31 -23.21 -18.37
CA ARG A 255 11.04 -21.94 -18.37
C ARG A 255 12.29 -22.02 -17.49
N GLN A 256 13.43 -21.58 -18.04
CA GLN A 256 14.70 -21.50 -17.35
C GLN A 256 15.25 -20.06 -17.38
N PRO A 257 16.06 -19.64 -16.41
CA PRO A 257 16.51 -20.41 -15.24
C PRO A 257 15.45 -20.64 -14.19
N TYR A 258 14.35 -19.86 -14.17
CA TYR A 258 13.31 -19.93 -13.14
C TYR A 258 11.90 -20.00 -13.77
N ALA A 259 11.13 -20.96 -13.37
CA ALA A 259 9.72 -21.09 -13.76
C ALA A 259 8.85 -20.01 -13.09
N GLN A 260 9.25 -19.55 -11.89
CA GLN A 260 8.59 -18.51 -11.11
C GLN A 260 9.60 -17.45 -10.68
N ILE A 261 9.18 -16.19 -10.73
CA ILE A 261 10.04 -15.04 -10.37
C ILE A 261 9.56 -14.43 -9.06
N TRP A 262 10.47 -14.32 -8.10
CA TRP A 262 10.35 -13.52 -6.89
C TRP A 262 11.31 -12.34 -6.97
N GLY A 263 10.75 -11.14 -7.13
CA GLY A 263 11.52 -9.91 -7.28
C GLY A 263 10.63 -8.69 -7.12
N GLN A 264 11.22 -7.52 -7.12
CA GLN A 264 10.44 -6.29 -7.23
C GLN A 264 9.67 -6.28 -8.54
N PRO A 265 8.43 -5.76 -8.56
CA PRO A 265 7.66 -5.62 -9.78
C PRO A 265 8.31 -4.61 -10.73
N GLU A 266 8.00 -4.74 -12.00
CA GLU A 266 8.25 -3.69 -12.98
C GLU A 266 7.30 -2.51 -12.71
N VAL A 267 7.83 -1.28 -12.81
CA VAL A 267 7.04 -0.04 -12.72
C VAL A 267 7.30 0.75 -13.99
N ARG A 268 6.23 1.00 -14.74
CA ARG A 268 6.25 1.73 -16.01
C ARG A 268 5.37 2.97 -15.92
N ASP A 269 5.67 3.97 -16.73
CA ASP A 269 4.83 5.17 -16.91
C ASP A 269 4.42 5.82 -15.58
N ASP A 270 5.32 5.85 -14.57
CA ASP A 270 5.05 6.46 -13.25
C ASP A 270 5.20 7.99 -13.35
N TRP A 271 4.09 8.65 -13.72
CA TRP A 271 3.98 10.10 -13.84
C TRP A 271 3.26 10.71 -12.65
N LYS A 272 3.83 11.78 -12.09
CA LYS A 272 3.24 12.54 -10.99
C LYS A 272 3.34 14.02 -11.27
N VAL A 273 2.23 14.73 -11.12
CA VAL A 273 2.17 16.19 -11.23
C VAL A 273 1.44 16.75 -10.01
N PHE A 274 2.01 17.75 -9.39
CA PHE A 274 1.46 18.45 -8.22
C PHE A 274 1.42 19.96 -8.46
N LEU A 275 0.39 20.58 -7.93
CA LEU A 275 0.23 22.03 -7.86
C LEU A 275 -0.07 22.42 -6.41
N ASN A 276 0.56 23.47 -5.93
CA ASN A 276 0.21 24.17 -4.71
C ASN A 276 0.22 25.67 -4.97
N ALA A 277 -0.89 26.36 -4.71
CA ALA A 277 -1.01 27.79 -4.98
C ALA A 277 -1.77 28.53 -3.88
N GLY A 278 -1.33 29.72 -3.56
CA GLY A 278 -1.95 30.63 -2.60
C GLY A 278 -2.02 32.04 -3.17
N LEU A 279 -3.17 32.67 -3.08
CA LEU A 279 -3.39 34.07 -3.52
C LEU A 279 -3.87 34.89 -2.34
N ASN A 280 -3.06 35.86 -1.90
CA ASN A 280 -3.45 36.83 -0.90
C ASN A 280 -4.48 37.83 -1.50
N THR A 281 -5.64 37.93 -0.86
CA THR A 281 -6.74 38.82 -1.28
C THR A 281 -6.86 40.08 -0.41
N GLY A 282 -5.94 40.27 0.54
CA GLY A 282 -5.95 41.36 1.49
C GLY A 282 -6.82 41.12 2.73
N SER A 283 -7.90 40.36 2.62
CA SER A 283 -8.76 39.92 3.75
C SER A 283 -8.54 38.44 4.14
N GLY A 284 -7.72 37.74 3.40
CA GLY A 284 -7.40 36.34 3.60
C GLY A 284 -6.67 35.77 2.39
N GLU A 285 -6.46 34.47 2.38
CA GLU A 285 -5.78 33.72 1.32
C GLU A 285 -6.74 32.74 0.67
N ALA A 286 -6.93 32.85 -0.64
CA ALA A 286 -7.51 31.79 -1.43
C ALA A 286 -6.41 30.80 -1.80
N TYR A 287 -6.61 29.53 -1.50
CA TYR A 287 -5.61 28.49 -1.80
C TYR A 287 -6.17 27.34 -2.61
N MET A 288 -5.30 26.70 -3.36
CA MET A 288 -5.61 25.51 -4.14
C MET A 288 -4.39 24.59 -4.14
N PHE A 289 -4.63 23.29 -3.92
CA PHE A 289 -3.61 22.27 -4.21
C PHE A 289 -4.25 21.03 -4.79
N GLY A 290 -3.46 20.27 -5.54
CA GLY A 290 -3.95 19.06 -6.16
C GLY A 290 -2.86 18.28 -6.86
N ASN A 291 -3.22 17.07 -7.29
CA ASN A 291 -2.32 16.19 -8.01
C ASN A 291 -3.04 15.40 -9.11
N TYR A 292 -2.23 14.94 -10.04
CA TYR A 292 -2.54 13.84 -10.95
C TYR A 292 -1.34 12.90 -10.98
N ALA A 293 -1.58 11.61 -10.81
CA ALA A 293 -0.54 10.58 -10.92
C ALA A 293 -1.10 9.37 -11.66
N GLU A 294 -0.23 8.73 -12.44
CA GLU A 294 -0.51 7.50 -13.18
C GLU A 294 0.73 6.63 -13.14
N ARG A 295 0.54 5.32 -12.91
CA ARG A 295 1.62 4.33 -13.05
C ARG A 295 1.06 2.97 -13.44
N GLU A 296 1.85 2.19 -14.16
CA GLU A 296 1.59 0.78 -14.42
C GLU A 296 2.58 -0.07 -13.60
N VAL A 297 2.05 -1.07 -12.91
CA VAL A 297 2.85 -2.01 -12.10
C VAL A 297 2.54 -3.41 -12.56
N GLU A 298 3.56 -4.22 -12.87
CA GLU A 298 3.42 -5.63 -13.26
C GLU A 298 4.37 -6.48 -12.41
N GLY A 299 3.79 -7.43 -11.69
CA GLY A 299 4.51 -8.36 -10.81
C GLY A 299 4.47 -9.80 -11.30
N GLY A 300 5.21 -10.66 -10.62
CA GLY A 300 5.16 -12.10 -10.82
C GLY A 300 3.91 -12.75 -10.23
N PHE A 301 3.80 -14.06 -10.44
CA PHE A 301 2.77 -14.90 -9.87
C PHE A 301 3.27 -16.33 -9.65
N PHE A 302 2.41 -17.26 -9.15
CA PHE A 302 2.78 -18.63 -8.90
C PHE A 302 2.84 -19.46 -10.19
N PHE A 303 3.85 -20.31 -10.31
CA PHE A 303 3.98 -21.27 -11.41
C PHE A 303 2.82 -22.27 -11.44
N ARG A 304 2.29 -22.52 -12.60
CA ARG A 304 1.25 -23.49 -12.92
C ARG A 304 1.92 -24.72 -13.55
N ASN A 305 2.21 -25.70 -12.70
CA ASN A 305 2.84 -26.94 -13.12
C ASN A 305 1.86 -27.75 -13.98
N PRO A 306 2.24 -28.22 -15.19
CA PRO A 306 1.36 -28.89 -16.12
C PRO A 306 0.87 -30.26 -15.64
N ASP A 307 1.51 -30.84 -14.62
CA ASP A 307 1.18 -32.16 -14.08
C ASP A 307 0.40 -32.14 -12.78
N THR A 308 0.29 -30.97 -12.15
CA THR A 308 -0.33 -30.87 -10.81
C THR A 308 -1.33 -29.73 -10.68
N ARG A 309 -1.46 -28.81 -11.67
CA ARG A 309 -2.40 -27.70 -11.53
C ARG A 309 -3.84 -28.18 -11.67
N SER A 310 -4.53 -28.25 -10.52
CA SER A 310 -5.95 -28.63 -10.44
C SER A 310 -6.86 -27.61 -11.15
N GLY A 311 -7.92 -28.07 -11.79
CA GLY A 311 -8.89 -27.26 -12.52
C GLY A 311 -8.37 -26.65 -13.83
N VAL A 312 -7.12 -26.90 -14.19
CA VAL A 312 -6.51 -26.50 -15.48
C VAL A 312 -6.01 -27.73 -16.21
N ASN A 313 -5.06 -28.45 -15.59
CA ASN A 313 -4.38 -29.57 -16.20
C ASN A 313 -4.84 -30.93 -15.64
N VAL A 314 -5.24 -30.95 -14.36
CA VAL A 314 -5.56 -32.18 -13.65
C VAL A 314 -6.76 -32.05 -12.71
N SER A 315 -7.39 -33.20 -12.39
CA SER A 315 -8.24 -33.44 -11.24
C SER A 315 -7.65 -34.60 -10.44
N GLY A 316 -7.04 -34.26 -9.29
CA GLY A 316 -6.21 -35.21 -8.54
C GLY A 316 -4.98 -35.65 -9.34
N THR A 317 -4.88 -36.90 -9.69
CA THR A 317 -3.79 -37.48 -10.55
C THR A 317 -4.20 -37.67 -12.00
N GLN A 318 -5.45 -37.38 -12.33
CA GLN A 318 -6.01 -37.61 -13.65
C GLN A 318 -5.92 -36.31 -14.48
N ARG A 319 -5.48 -36.44 -15.75
CA ARG A 319 -5.53 -35.33 -16.70
C ARG A 319 -6.95 -34.86 -16.91
N LEU A 320 -7.18 -33.56 -16.95
CA LEU A 320 -8.41 -32.98 -17.46
C LEU A 320 -8.33 -32.92 -18.98
N VAL A 321 -9.25 -33.63 -19.63
CA VAL A 321 -9.45 -33.57 -21.08
C VAL A 321 -10.84 -33.00 -21.33
N GLY A 322 -10.88 -31.90 -22.07
CA GLY A 322 -12.10 -31.20 -22.45
C GLY A 322 -12.65 -31.72 -23.78
N ASP A 323 -13.94 -31.94 -23.83
CA ASP A 323 -14.71 -32.08 -25.06
C ASP A 323 -15.27 -30.71 -25.44
N MET A 324 -14.77 -30.13 -26.53
CA MET A 324 -15.17 -28.79 -27.01
C MET A 324 -16.53 -28.82 -27.74
N THR A 325 -17.05 -30.02 -28.07
CA THR A 325 -18.28 -30.23 -28.82
C THR A 325 -19.11 -31.39 -28.23
N PRO A 326 -19.53 -31.30 -26.94
CA PRO A 326 -20.16 -32.41 -26.22
C PRO A 326 -21.44 -32.95 -26.87
N ASP A 327 -22.06 -32.16 -27.76
CA ASP A 327 -23.29 -32.51 -28.44
C ASP A 327 -23.08 -33.37 -29.73
N ASP A 328 -21.84 -33.61 -30.14
CA ASP A 328 -21.56 -34.32 -31.43
C ASP A 328 -21.54 -35.84 -31.30
N GLY A 329 -21.65 -36.39 -30.10
CA GLY A 329 -21.65 -37.79 -29.79
C GLY A 329 -20.30 -38.50 -29.93
N ILE A 330 -19.20 -37.72 -30.04
CA ILE A 330 -17.80 -38.18 -29.98
C ILE A 330 -17.31 -38.10 -28.54
N THR A 331 -16.50 -39.02 -28.10
CA THR A 331 -15.94 -39.02 -26.75
C THR A 331 -14.44 -38.94 -26.79
N CYS A 332 -13.89 -37.98 -26.06
CA CYS A 332 -12.44 -37.76 -25.94
C CYS A 332 -11.80 -38.77 -24.98
N PRO A 333 -10.67 -39.43 -25.35
CA PRO A 333 -9.88 -40.19 -24.36
C PRO A 333 -9.52 -39.33 -23.14
N GLY A 334 -9.82 -39.81 -21.92
CA GLY A 334 -9.65 -39.06 -20.71
C GLY A 334 -10.75 -38.06 -20.42
N GLY A 335 -11.68 -37.81 -21.33
CA GLY A 335 -12.82 -36.93 -21.20
C GLY A 335 -14.08 -37.60 -20.67
N ILE A 336 -15.14 -36.85 -20.48
CA ILE A 336 -16.45 -37.31 -20.06
C ILE A 336 -17.13 -38.01 -21.24
N ASN A 337 -17.82 -39.12 -20.98
CA ASN A 337 -18.68 -39.75 -21.97
C ASN A 337 -20.05 -39.06 -22.02
N PHE A 338 -20.34 -38.37 -23.12
CA PHE A 338 -21.62 -37.68 -23.36
C PHE A 338 -22.62 -38.51 -24.18
N ASN A 339 -22.30 -39.76 -24.56
CA ASN A 339 -23.20 -40.59 -25.32
C ASN A 339 -24.39 -41.03 -24.46
N GLU A 340 -25.57 -40.52 -24.73
CA GLU A 340 -26.82 -40.86 -24.01
C GLU A 340 -27.18 -42.35 -24.22
N GLY A 341 -27.67 -42.97 -23.15
CA GLY A 341 -28.12 -44.36 -23.18
C GLY A 341 -27.01 -45.42 -23.06
N GLU A 342 -25.75 -44.99 -22.75
CA GLU A 342 -24.67 -45.94 -22.46
C GLU A 342 -24.44 -46.06 -20.94
N ALA A 343 -24.07 -47.26 -20.45
CA ALA A 343 -23.81 -47.46 -19.02
C ALA A 343 -22.64 -46.66 -18.45
N THR A 344 -21.80 -46.08 -19.32
CA THR A 344 -20.65 -45.24 -19.00
C THR A 344 -20.89 -43.74 -19.14
N THR A 345 -22.14 -43.35 -19.54
CA THR A 345 -22.52 -41.94 -19.72
C THR A 345 -22.21 -41.11 -18.45
N GLY A 346 -21.57 -39.94 -18.59
CA GLY A 346 -21.14 -39.10 -17.50
C GLY A 346 -19.89 -39.60 -16.76
N THR A 347 -19.29 -40.71 -17.17
CA THR A 347 -18.01 -41.20 -16.60
C THR A 347 -16.83 -40.84 -17.49
N VAL A 348 -15.62 -40.88 -16.91
CA VAL A 348 -14.39 -40.62 -17.68
C VAL A 348 -14.02 -41.87 -18.50
N VAL A 349 -13.78 -41.67 -19.81
CA VAL A 349 -13.37 -42.73 -20.73
C VAL A 349 -11.86 -42.78 -20.83
N ASP A 350 -11.29 -44.01 -20.70
CA ASP A 350 -9.85 -44.24 -20.75
C ASP A 350 -9.06 -43.21 -19.97
N PRO A 351 -9.22 -43.13 -18.62
CA PRO A 351 -8.60 -42.08 -17.78
C PRO A 351 -7.11 -41.96 -18.04
N ILE A 352 -6.65 -40.75 -18.30
CA ILE A 352 -5.22 -40.45 -18.49
C ILE A 352 -4.63 -40.09 -17.13
N ILE A 353 -3.79 -40.96 -16.61
CA ILE A 353 -3.15 -40.77 -15.33
C ILE A 353 -1.75 -40.22 -15.56
N VAL A 354 -1.43 -39.12 -14.88
CA VAL A 354 -0.12 -38.46 -14.94
C VAL A 354 0.99 -39.43 -14.53
N GLY A 355 2.01 -39.57 -15.37
CA GLY A 355 3.16 -40.44 -15.16
C GLY A 355 2.87 -41.92 -15.41
N ALA A 356 1.70 -42.31 -15.97
CA ALA A 356 1.41 -43.68 -16.36
C ALA A 356 2.08 -44.05 -17.70
N ASP A 357 2.44 -45.33 -17.89
CA ASP A 357 3.15 -45.82 -19.08
C ASP A 357 2.40 -45.55 -20.41
N ASN A 358 1.09 -45.37 -20.37
CA ASN A 358 0.25 -45.12 -21.53
C ASN A 358 -0.16 -43.65 -21.73
N GLU A 359 0.30 -42.74 -20.87
CA GLU A 359 -0.07 -41.32 -20.91
C GLU A 359 0.23 -40.69 -22.27
N ASP A 360 1.46 -40.81 -22.77
CA ASP A 360 1.86 -40.23 -24.06
C ASP A 360 1.03 -40.77 -25.23
N ALA A 361 0.68 -42.05 -25.18
CA ALA A 361 -0.11 -42.68 -26.25
C ALA A 361 -1.56 -42.20 -26.26
N LEU A 362 -2.14 -41.93 -25.11
CA LEU A 362 -3.51 -41.38 -24.98
C LEU A 362 -3.50 -39.87 -25.30
N LEU A 363 -2.53 -39.09 -24.80
CA LEU A 363 -2.37 -37.67 -25.16
C LEU A 363 -2.18 -37.49 -26.67
N ALA A 364 -1.44 -38.37 -27.36
CA ALA A 364 -1.31 -38.34 -28.82
C ALA A 364 -2.65 -38.49 -29.54
N GLN A 365 -3.62 -39.24 -28.97
CA GLN A 365 -4.96 -39.36 -29.53
C GLN A 365 -5.77 -38.06 -29.29
N VAL A 366 -5.68 -37.47 -28.09
CA VAL A 366 -6.29 -36.18 -27.79
C VAL A 366 -5.77 -35.08 -28.73
N PHE A 367 -4.48 -34.97 -28.93
CA PHE A 367 -3.88 -34.01 -29.86
C PHE A 367 -4.27 -34.22 -31.34
N ALA A 368 -4.68 -35.43 -31.71
CA ALA A 368 -5.08 -35.74 -33.07
C ALA A 368 -6.55 -35.38 -33.38
N ASP A 369 -7.36 -35.13 -32.35
CA ASP A 369 -8.79 -34.80 -32.49
C ASP A 369 -9.02 -33.32 -32.14
N PRO A 370 -9.46 -32.48 -33.08
CA PRO A 370 -9.70 -31.07 -32.85
C PRO A 370 -10.84 -30.77 -31.89
N ASN A 371 -11.69 -31.75 -31.56
CA ASN A 371 -12.77 -31.59 -30.58
C ASN A 371 -12.29 -31.84 -29.15
N CYS A 372 -11.13 -32.50 -28.99
CA CYS A 372 -10.54 -32.80 -27.69
C CYS A 372 -9.45 -31.78 -27.35
N PHE A 373 -9.39 -31.39 -26.09
CA PHE A 373 -8.45 -30.34 -25.68
C PHE A 373 -7.81 -30.63 -24.31
N VAL A 374 -6.51 -30.35 -24.20
CA VAL A 374 -5.75 -30.34 -22.96
C VAL A 374 -4.84 -29.12 -22.94
N PHE A 375 -4.65 -28.48 -21.79
CA PHE A 375 -3.79 -27.29 -21.67
C PHE A 375 -2.31 -27.58 -21.93
N ASN A 376 -1.87 -28.83 -21.92
CA ASN A 376 -0.52 -29.23 -22.33
C ASN A 376 -0.22 -28.90 -23.80
N GLU A 377 -1.23 -28.69 -24.66
CA GLU A 377 -1.04 -28.19 -26.02
C GLU A 377 -0.57 -26.75 -26.06
N MET A 378 -1.13 -25.89 -25.19
CA MET A 378 -0.77 -24.49 -25.13
C MET A 378 0.49 -24.27 -24.28
N PHE A 379 0.61 -24.97 -23.15
CA PHE A 379 1.65 -24.79 -22.16
C PHE A 379 2.31 -26.12 -21.75
N PRO A 380 3.08 -26.75 -22.64
CA PRO A 380 3.67 -28.08 -22.37
C PRO A 380 4.68 -28.06 -21.21
N GLY A 381 5.29 -26.90 -20.91
CA GLY A 381 6.19 -26.68 -19.76
C GLY A 381 5.53 -26.04 -18.56
N GLY A 382 4.19 -25.91 -18.58
CA GLY A 382 3.48 -25.08 -17.63
C GLY A 382 3.59 -23.60 -17.92
N PHE A 383 2.96 -22.76 -17.09
CA PHE A 383 2.97 -21.29 -17.26
C PHE A 383 3.01 -20.57 -15.93
N THR A 384 3.40 -19.30 -15.96
CA THR A 384 3.38 -18.42 -14.79
C THR A 384 2.66 -17.13 -15.17
N PRO A 385 1.48 -16.88 -14.60
CA PRO A 385 0.79 -15.61 -14.81
C PRO A 385 1.64 -14.41 -14.40
N GLN A 386 1.33 -13.25 -14.94
CA GLN A 386 1.88 -11.95 -14.53
C GLN A 386 0.71 -11.04 -14.20
N PHE A 387 0.58 -10.71 -12.92
CA PHE A 387 -0.50 -9.85 -12.44
C PHE A 387 -0.04 -8.40 -12.36
N GLY A 388 -0.88 -7.49 -12.83
CA GLY A 388 -0.56 -6.08 -12.82
C GLY A 388 -1.79 -5.19 -12.72
N GLY A 389 -1.53 -3.89 -12.74
CA GLY A 389 -2.58 -2.88 -12.78
C GLY A 389 -2.07 -1.51 -13.18
N LYS A 390 -2.98 -0.75 -13.79
CA LYS A 390 -2.81 0.69 -14.02
C LYS A 390 -3.47 1.43 -12.87
N LEU A 391 -2.67 2.25 -12.18
CA LEU A 391 -3.12 3.09 -11.09
C LEU A 391 -3.26 4.52 -11.56
N ASN A 392 -4.39 5.15 -11.25
CA ASN A 392 -4.65 6.54 -11.56
C ASN A 392 -5.16 7.24 -10.30
N ASP A 393 -4.48 8.31 -9.90
CA ASP A 393 -4.79 9.07 -8.69
C ASP A 393 -4.93 10.55 -9.03
N ALA A 394 -6.04 11.16 -8.64
CA ALA A 394 -6.29 12.57 -8.87
C ALA A 394 -7.00 13.20 -7.67
N ALA A 395 -6.54 14.36 -7.24
CA ALA A 395 -7.20 15.12 -6.18
C ALA A 395 -7.08 16.61 -6.39
N ILE A 396 -8.08 17.33 -5.87
CA ILE A 396 -8.07 18.79 -5.81
C ILE A 396 -8.68 19.24 -4.48
N ALA A 397 -8.02 20.18 -3.84
CA ALA A 397 -8.51 20.92 -2.68
C ALA A 397 -8.56 22.40 -3.01
N LEU A 398 -9.63 23.05 -2.62
CA LEU A 398 -9.86 24.50 -2.76
C LEU A 398 -10.28 25.05 -1.41
N GLY A 399 -9.75 26.19 -1.02
CA GLY A 399 -10.15 26.78 0.24
C GLY A 399 -9.90 28.28 0.32
N TYR A 400 -10.44 28.86 1.38
CA TYR A 400 -10.22 30.25 1.74
C TYR A 400 -10.02 30.35 3.24
N ARG A 401 -8.88 30.91 3.65
CA ARG A 401 -8.51 31.05 5.06
C ARG A 401 -8.10 32.49 5.38
N GLY A 402 -8.28 32.91 6.61
CA GLY A 402 -7.92 34.25 7.04
C GLY A 402 -8.23 34.50 8.48
N GLU A 403 -8.00 35.73 8.91
CA GLU A 403 -8.31 36.22 10.25
C GLU A 403 -9.12 37.52 10.14
N MET A 404 -10.21 37.59 10.91
CA MET A 404 -11.03 38.78 11.01
C MET A 404 -10.38 39.82 11.97
N GLU A 405 -10.75 41.08 11.87
CA GLU A 405 -10.28 42.12 12.79
C GLU A 405 -10.57 41.80 14.27
N SER A 406 -11.55 40.93 14.54
CA SER A 406 -11.86 40.44 15.88
C SER A 406 -10.86 39.40 16.43
N GLY A 407 -9.88 38.94 15.64
CA GLY A 407 -8.99 37.82 15.99
C GLY A 407 -9.60 36.43 15.71
N LEU A 408 -10.77 36.35 15.08
CA LEU A 408 -11.36 35.09 14.66
C LEU A 408 -10.68 34.61 13.38
N ALA A 409 -9.88 33.52 13.49
CA ALA A 409 -9.33 32.82 12.34
C ALA A 409 -10.35 31.83 11.78
N TYR A 410 -10.36 31.66 10.46
CA TYR A 410 -11.24 30.75 9.76
C TYR A 410 -10.53 30.07 8.59
N ASP A 411 -10.94 28.82 8.29
CA ASP A 411 -10.54 28.05 7.09
C ASP A 411 -11.76 27.27 6.59
N ILE A 412 -12.21 27.59 5.38
CA ILE A 412 -13.32 26.89 4.71
C ILE A 412 -12.76 26.23 3.46
N SER A 413 -12.97 24.91 3.30
CA SER A 413 -12.38 24.16 2.22
C SER A 413 -13.24 23.02 1.71
N MET A 414 -13.01 22.66 0.46
CA MET A 414 -13.55 21.48 -0.21
C MET A 414 -12.40 20.66 -0.78
N HIS A 415 -12.52 19.35 -0.70
CA HIS A 415 -11.57 18.41 -1.28
C HIS A 415 -12.33 17.30 -2.01
N VAL A 416 -11.84 16.95 -3.20
CA VAL A 416 -12.30 15.76 -3.96
C VAL A 416 -11.07 14.97 -4.35
N GLY A 417 -11.05 13.69 -4.01
CA GLY A 417 -9.97 12.80 -4.38
C GLY A 417 -10.50 11.48 -4.93
N ARG A 418 -9.85 10.98 -5.97
CA ARG A 418 -10.20 9.74 -6.67
C ARG A 418 -8.96 8.91 -6.92
N ASN A 419 -9.01 7.64 -6.53
CA ASN A 419 -8.01 6.64 -6.88
C ASN A 419 -8.68 5.50 -7.65
N GLN A 420 -8.07 5.03 -8.72
CA GLN A 420 -8.55 3.93 -9.55
C GLN A 420 -7.41 2.94 -9.78
N ALA A 421 -7.72 1.65 -9.69
CA ALA A 421 -6.87 0.55 -10.07
C ALA A 421 -7.57 -0.28 -11.13
N ASP A 422 -7.02 -0.30 -12.35
CA ASP A 422 -7.46 -1.14 -13.47
C ASP A 422 -6.59 -2.38 -13.50
N PHE A 423 -7.15 -3.55 -13.18
CA PHE A 423 -6.40 -4.80 -13.04
C PHE A 423 -6.28 -5.52 -14.36
N PHE A 424 -5.12 -6.12 -14.61
CA PHE A 424 -4.89 -7.03 -15.72
C PHE A 424 -4.07 -8.26 -15.28
N ILE A 425 -4.17 -9.33 -16.05
CA ILE A 425 -3.33 -10.51 -15.88
C ILE A 425 -2.91 -11.04 -17.25
N ASN A 426 -1.63 -11.28 -17.39
CA ASN A 426 -1.00 -11.77 -18.62
C ASN A 426 -0.51 -13.20 -18.44
N ASN A 427 -0.28 -13.91 -19.57
CA ASN A 427 0.26 -15.26 -19.60
C ASN A 427 -0.54 -16.24 -18.73
N THR A 428 -1.86 -16.20 -18.86
CA THR A 428 -2.78 -17.10 -18.15
C THR A 428 -3.92 -17.56 -19.06
N VAL A 429 -4.89 -18.27 -18.52
CA VAL A 429 -6.04 -18.82 -19.24
C VAL A 429 -7.32 -18.69 -18.41
N ASN A 430 -8.48 -18.67 -19.07
CA ASN A 430 -9.74 -19.10 -18.48
C ASN A 430 -9.95 -20.57 -18.85
N PRO A 431 -9.76 -21.53 -17.93
CA PRO A 431 -9.77 -22.95 -18.27
C PRO A 431 -11.09 -23.42 -18.87
N SER A 432 -12.21 -22.83 -18.49
CA SER A 432 -13.53 -23.21 -18.99
C SER A 432 -13.72 -22.95 -20.48
N LEU A 433 -12.97 -22.02 -21.07
CA LEU A 433 -13.02 -21.70 -22.49
C LEU A 433 -12.21 -22.66 -23.37
N GLY A 434 -11.39 -23.51 -22.76
CA GLY A 434 -10.56 -24.49 -23.51
C GLY A 434 -9.64 -23.78 -24.52
N SER A 435 -9.60 -24.28 -25.75
CA SER A 435 -8.77 -23.73 -26.84
C SER A 435 -9.14 -22.31 -27.28
N ALA A 436 -10.33 -21.82 -26.92
CA ALA A 436 -10.79 -20.46 -27.24
C ALA A 436 -10.33 -19.39 -26.24
N THR A 437 -9.62 -19.77 -25.16
CA THR A 437 -9.19 -18.85 -24.13
C THR A 437 -8.17 -17.81 -24.63
N PRO A 438 -8.34 -16.52 -24.34
CA PRO A 438 -7.24 -15.55 -24.43
C PRO A 438 -6.12 -15.89 -23.43
N ASN A 439 -4.92 -15.32 -23.65
CA ASN A 439 -3.80 -15.45 -22.73
C ASN A 439 -3.55 -14.19 -21.88
N ASN A 440 -4.26 -13.11 -22.18
CA ASN A 440 -4.17 -11.82 -21.47
C ASN A 440 -5.61 -11.33 -21.24
N PHE A 441 -5.86 -10.77 -20.05
CA PHE A 441 -7.19 -10.36 -19.63
C PHE A 441 -7.18 -9.02 -18.93
N GLU A 442 -8.19 -8.18 -19.23
CA GLU A 442 -8.57 -7.03 -18.42
C GLU A 442 -9.61 -7.50 -17.38
N LEU A 443 -9.24 -7.41 -16.11
CA LEU A 443 -10.00 -8.05 -15.02
C LEU A 443 -11.10 -7.17 -14.43
N GLY A 444 -11.09 -5.86 -14.77
CA GLY A 444 -11.97 -4.85 -14.20
C GLY A 444 -11.23 -3.87 -13.31
N SER A 445 -11.99 -3.02 -12.62
CA SER A 445 -11.39 -1.90 -11.86
C SER A 445 -12.02 -1.76 -10.50
N TYR A 446 -11.21 -1.32 -9.51
CA TYR A 446 -11.70 -0.69 -8.30
C TYR A 446 -11.51 0.82 -8.38
N ILE A 447 -12.48 1.57 -7.84
CA ILE A 447 -12.43 3.02 -7.76
C ILE A 447 -12.86 3.44 -6.37
N GLN A 448 -12.02 4.26 -5.74
CA GLN A 448 -12.34 4.97 -4.50
C GLN A 448 -12.51 6.45 -4.83
N LEU A 449 -13.62 7.04 -4.43
CA LEU A 449 -13.91 8.47 -4.56
C LEU A 449 -14.26 9.03 -3.19
N GLU A 450 -13.61 10.12 -2.79
CA GLU A 450 -13.93 10.82 -1.54
C GLU A 450 -14.15 12.30 -1.81
N LYS A 451 -15.16 12.85 -1.12
CA LYS A 451 -15.51 14.27 -1.13
C LYS A 451 -15.55 14.76 0.31
N ASN A 452 -14.87 15.84 0.61
CA ASN A 452 -14.85 16.44 1.93
C ASN A 452 -15.21 17.92 1.85
N PHE A 453 -15.94 18.40 2.84
CA PHE A 453 -16.13 19.82 3.12
C PHE A 453 -15.76 20.07 4.58
N ASN A 454 -14.92 21.10 4.81
CA ASN A 454 -14.47 21.48 6.15
C ASN A 454 -14.74 22.97 6.37
N ALA A 455 -15.16 23.30 7.58
CA ALA A 455 -15.25 24.68 8.07
C ALA A 455 -14.63 24.71 9.48
N ASP A 456 -13.48 25.32 9.59
CA ASP A 456 -12.66 25.40 10.81
C ASP A 456 -12.61 26.84 11.30
N LEU A 457 -12.83 27.06 12.59
CA LEU A 457 -12.76 28.36 13.26
C LEU A 457 -11.82 28.27 14.44
N SER A 458 -11.06 29.33 14.74
CA SER A 458 -10.21 29.44 15.92
C SER A 458 -10.24 30.83 16.48
N TYR A 459 -10.38 30.96 17.81
CA TYR A 459 -10.46 32.22 18.48
C TYR A 459 -9.70 32.22 19.79
N PRO A 460 -8.75 33.18 20.02
CA PRO A 460 -8.08 33.36 21.30
C PRO A 460 -8.99 34.06 22.29
N ILE A 461 -9.09 33.54 23.51
CA ILE A 461 -9.92 34.10 24.62
C ILE A 461 -9.02 34.35 25.81
N ASP A 462 -8.93 35.62 26.26
CA ASP A 462 -8.26 35.96 27.51
C ASP A 462 -9.10 35.45 28.71
N VAL A 463 -8.54 34.42 29.37
CA VAL A 463 -9.11 33.81 30.58
C VAL A 463 -8.22 34.02 31.80
N GLY A 464 -7.20 34.85 31.69
CA GLY A 464 -6.25 35.15 32.74
C GLY A 464 -5.15 34.09 32.96
N PHE A 465 -4.93 33.20 31.97
CA PHE A 465 -3.78 32.29 31.91
C PHE A 465 -2.53 33.05 31.45
N TYR A 466 -1.41 32.34 31.33
CA TYR A 466 -0.16 32.92 30.83
C TYR A 466 -0.28 33.31 29.34
N SER A 467 -0.97 32.51 28.54
CA SER A 467 -1.41 32.88 27.19
C SER A 467 -2.93 32.86 27.08
N ASP A 468 -3.47 33.47 26.04
CA ASP A 468 -4.89 33.30 25.68
C ASP A 468 -5.22 31.83 25.49
N LEU A 469 -6.42 31.45 25.92
CA LEU A 469 -7.00 30.14 25.60
C LEU A 469 -7.42 30.14 24.12
N ASN A 470 -6.74 29.37 23.29
CA ASN A 470 -7.17 29.16 21.93
C ASN A 470 -8.32 28.16 21.92
N VAL A 471 -9.47 28.56 21.40
CA VAL A 471 -10.65 27.70 21.21
C VAL A 471 -10.86 27.51 19.73
N ALA A 472 -10.63 26.31 19.22
CA ALA A 472 -10.94 25.95 17.86
C ALA A 472 -12.21 25.07 17.81
N ALA A 473 -13.04 25.27 16.80
CA ALA A 473 -14.23 24.46 16.54
C ALA A 473 -14.42 24.27 15.04
N GLY A 474 -14.97 23.15 14.64
CA GLY A 474 -15.19 22.95 13.23
C GLY A 474 -16.29 21.95 12.91
N PHE A 475 -16.64 21.98 11.65
CA PHE A 475 -17.60 21.10 11.00
C PHE A 475 -16.93 20.39 9.83
N GLU A 476 -17.22 19.10 9.68
CA GLU A 476 -16.80 18.28 8.53
C GLU A 476 -18.01 17.54 7.99
N TRP A 477 -18.15 17.51 6.66
CA TRP A 477 -18.97 16.59 5.93
C TRP A 477 -18.08 15.79 4.98
N ARG A 478 -18.25 14.46 4.94
CA ARG A 478 -17.51 13.57 4.07
C ARG A 478 -18.42 12.55 3.42
N GLU A 479 -18.17 12.25 2.15
CA GLU A 479 -18.77 11.16 1.39
C GLU A 479 -17.66 10.28 0.83
N GLU A 480 -17.77 8.97 1.06
CA GLU A 480 -16.88 7.94 0.54
C GLU A 480 -17.67 7.03 -0.37
N GLN A 481 -17.16 6.78 -1.57
CA GLN A 481 -17.76 5.90 -2.55
C GLN A 481 -16.72 4.86 -3.01
N PHE A 482 -17.13 3.59 -3.05
CA PHE A 482 -16.37 2.50 -3.63
C PHE A 482 -17.13 1.92 -4.81
N GLU A 483 -16.46 1.72 -5.94
CA GLU A 483 -17.03 1.18 -7.16
C GLU A 483 -16.17 0.01 -7.66
N ALA A 484 -16.80 -1.12 -7.99
CA ALA A 484 -16.20 -2.23 -8.73
C ALA A 484 -16.79 -2.27 -10.13
N ARG A 485 -15.93 -2.26 -11.16
CA ARG A 485 -16.34 -2.30 -12.59
C ARG A 485 -16.05 -3.65 -13.20
N ILE A 486 -16.95 -4.04 -14.10
CA ILE A 486 -16.90 -5.29 -14.85
C ILE A 486 -15.60 -5.36 -15.67
N GLY A 487 -14.98 -6.56 -15.68
CA GLY A 487 -13.86 -6.91 -16.53
C GLY A 487 -14.27 -7.38 -17.93
N GLN A 488 -13.28 -7.71 -18.73
CA GLN A 488 -13.45 -8.36 -20.03
C GLN A 488 -14.26 -9.67 -19.86
N VAL A 489 -15.20 -9.96 -20.77
CA VAL A 489 -16.14 -11.08 -20.61
C VAL A 489 -15.40 -12.41 -20.42
N GLU A 490 -14.40 -12.66 -21.25
CA GLU A 490 -13.61 -13.89 -21.21
C GLU A 490 -12.86 -14.09 -19.88
N SER A 491 -12.68 -13.02 -19.09
CA SER A 491 -12.00 -13.09 -17.79
C SER A 491 -12.86 -13.69 -16.67
N TRP A 492 -14.18 -13.80 -16.85
CA TRP A 492 -15.13 -14.27 -15.83
C TRP A 492 -16.25 -15.17 -16.35
N GLU A 493 -16.47 -15.26 -17.68
CA GLU A 493 -17.55 -16.10 -18.23
C GLU A 493 -17.28 -17.59 -18.05
N THR A 494 -18.35 -18.35 -18.02
CA THR A 494 -18.34 -19.82 -18.04
C THR A 494 -18.29 -20.30 -19.48
N GLY A 495 -17.25 -21.05 -19.83
CA GLY A 495 -17.12 -21.68 -21.15
C GLY A 495 -17.61 -23.13 -21.19
N VAL A 496 -17.62 -23.72 -22.38
CA VAL A 496 -18.15 -25.07 -22.68
C VAL A 496 -17.59 -26.16 -21.76
N LEU A 497 -16.33 -26.02 -21.29
CA LEU A 497 -15.68 -27.02 -20.44
C LEU A 497 -16.10 -26.96 -18.96
N ALA A 498 -16.88 -25.96 -18.57
CA ALA A 498 -17.43 -25.83 -17.22
C ALA A 498 -18.96 -25.65 -17.21
N GLU A 499 -19.61 -25.74 -18.36
CA GLU A 499 -21.08 -25.76 -18.41
C GLU A 499 -21.61 -26.99 -17.69
N PRO A 500 -22.65 -26.85 -16.84
CA PRO A 500 -23.28 -28.00 -16.20
C PRO A 500 -23.98 -28.92 -17.22
N PHE A 501 -23.84 -30.21 -17.03
CA PHE A 501 -24.59 -31.20 -17.77
C PHE A 501 -25.44 -32.08 -16.84
N ALA A 502 -26.52 -32.64 -17.38
CA ALA A 502 -27.30 -33.67 -16.75
C ALA A 502 -27.60 -34.74 -17.78
N LEU A 503 -27.07 -35.94 -17.59
CA LEU A 503 -27.17 -37.08 -18.52
C LEU A 503 -27.93 -38.23 -17.86
N GLU A 504 -28.83 -38.88 -18.58
CA GLU A 504 -29.54 -40.08 -18.11
C GLU A 504 -28.81 -41.36 -18.64
N ASN A 505 -28.42 -42.24 -17.73
CA ASN A 505 -27.79 -43.49 -18.09
C ASN A 505 -28.82 -44.57 -18.43
N ASP A 506 -28.41 -45.74 -18.94
CA ASP A 506 -29.23 -46.86 -19.34
C ASP A 506 -30.19 -47.38 -18.26
N VAL A 507 -29.96 -47.10 -17.00
CA VAL A 507 -30.78 -47.55 -15.88
C VAL A 507 -31.71 -46.44 -15.35
N GLY A 508 -31.72 -45.25 -15.99
CA GLY A 508 -32.60 -44.13 -15.66
C GLY A 508 -32.07 -43.23 -14.54
N ASP A 509 -30.79 -43.35 -14.17
CA ASP A 509 -30.16 -42.45 -13.20
C ASP A 509 -29.66 -41.17 -13.90
N ILE A 510 -29.92 -40.00 -13.30
CA ILE A 510 -29.39 -38.73 -13.79
C ILE A 510 -28.00 -38.53 -13.20
N ILE A 511 -27.00 -38.36 -14.06
CA ILE A 511 -25.63 -37.98 -13.73
C ILE A 511 -25.46 -36.50 -14.04
N GLU A 512 -25.28 -35.72 -13.01
CA GLU A 512 -25.04 -34.28 -13.11
C GLU A 512 -23.57 -33.96 -12.82
N GLY A 513 -23.01 -32.96 -13.51
CA GLY A 513 -21.63 -32.50 -13.28
C GLY A 513 -21.18 -31.43 -14.27
N THR A 514 -19.87 -31.24 -14.31
CA THR A 514 -19.15 -30.42 -15.28
C THR A 514 -17.94 -31.22 -15.75
N GLN A 515 -17.23 -30.74 -16.80
CA GLN A 515 -16.00 -31.40 -17.26
C GLN A 515 -14.80 -31.12 -16.30
N GLY A 516 -14.99 -30.34 -15.20
CA GLY A 516 -14.02 -30.15 -14.12
C GLY A 516 -13.02 -29.03 -14.34
N PHE A 517 -13.18 -28.21 -15.39
CA PHE A 517 -12.31 -27.07 -15.63
C PHE A 517 -12.77 -25.86 -14.83
N GLY A 518 -11.80 -25.07 -14.36
CA GLY A 518 -12.03 -23.86 -13.58
C GLY A 518 -12.61 -22.72 -14.42
N ILE A 519 -13.40 -21.83 -13.78
CA ILE A 519 -14.04 -20.69 -14.41
C ILE A 519 -13.25 -19.41 -14.14
N GLY A 520 -13.15 -18.55 -15.16
CA GLY A 520 -12.50 -17.25 -15.07
C GLY A 520 -10.98 -17.30 -15.20
N ALA A 521 -10.34 -16.14 -15.34
CA ALA A 521 -8.89 -16.02 -15.53
C ALA A 521 -8.14 -16.65 -14.35
N ASN A 522 -7.25 -17.61 -14.65
CA ASN A 522 -6.55 -18.39 -13.61
C ASN A 522 -5.48 -17.55 -12.91
N GLY A 523 -5.67 -17.33 -11.63
CA GLY A 523 -4.84 -16.48 -10.79
C GLY A 523 -5.66 -15.41 -10.10
N PHE A 524 -6.30 -14.57 -10.88
CA PHE A 524 -7.21 -13.55 -10.42
C PHE A 524 -8.38 -13.46 -11.41
N SER A 525 -9.57 -13.84 -10.98
CA SER A 525 -10.77 -13.81 -11.84
C SER A 525 -11.23 -12.40 -12.12
N GLY A 526 -11.72 -12.17 -13.34
CA GLY A 526 -12.33 -10.90 -13.70
C GLY A 526 -13.64 -10.63 -12.94
N PHE A 527 -13.97 -9.36 -12.80
CA PHE A 527 -15.20 -8.95 -12.11
C PHE A 527 -16.42 -9.14 -13.04
N SER A 528 -17.30 -10.02 -12.63
CA SER A 528 -18.55 -10.29 -13.35
C SER A 528 -19.60 -9.18 -13.04
N PRO A 529 -20.68 -9.07 -13.85
CA PRO A 529 -21.77 -8.14 -13.58
C PRO A 529 -22.43 -8.29 -12.20
N GLN A 530 -22.37 -9.49 -11.61
CA GLN A 530 -22.99 -9.79 -10.32
C GLN A 530 -22.17 -9.22 -9.15
N VAL A 531 -20.87 -9.05 -9.31
CA VAL A 531 -19.98 -8.50 -8.25
C VAL A 531 -19.62 -7.04 -8.48
N ALA A 532 -19.96 -6.50 -9.65
CA ALA A 532 -19.80 -5.08 -9.94
C ALA A 532 -20.91 -4.26 -9.28
N GLY A 533 -20.56 -3.04 -8.86
CA GLY A 533 -21.52 -2.14 -8.23
C GLY A 533 -20.87 -0.86 -7.73
N THR A 534 -21.69 0.02 -7.21
CA THR A 534 -21.27 1.28 -6.59
C THR A 534 -21.96 1.41 -5.26
N TRP A 535 -21.17 1.66 -4.22
CA TRP A 535 -21.65 1.80 -2.84
C TRP A 535 -21.06 3.06 -2.24
N ASP A 536 -21.83 3.74 -1.40
CA ASP A 536 -21.46 4.98 -0.77
C ASP A 536 -21.80 5.01 0.71
N ARG A 537 -21.14 5.90 1.42
CA ARG A 537 -21.47 6.27 2.78
C ARG A 537 -21.12 7.74 3.00
N SER A 538 -21.86 8.39 3.90
CA SER A 538 -21.54 9.76 4.33
C SER A 538 -21.39 9.85 5.84
N ASN A 539 -20.66 10.87 6.30
CA ASN A 539 -20.64 11.25 7.71
C ASN A 539 -20.64 12.77 7.87
N ILE A 540 -21.12 13.19 9.04
CA ILE A 540 -20.96 14.55 9.54
C ILE A 540 -20.21 14.54 10.86
N ALA A 541 -19.39 15.55 11.10
CA ALA A 541 -18.65 15.68 12.34
C ALA A 541 -18.62 17.11 12.87
N PHE A 542 -18.57 17.22 14.20
CA PHE A 542 -18.31 18.47 14.92
C PHE A 542 -17.20 18.24 15.92
N TYR A 543 -16.31 19.20 16.06
CA TYR A 543 -15.24 19.14 17.05
C TYR A 543 -15.06 20.49 17.77
N VAL A 544 -14.47 20.39 18.97
CA VAL A 544 -13.94 21.52 19.73
C VAL A 544 -12.56 21.12 20.24
N ASP A 545 -11.58 21.99 20.07
CA ASP A 545 -10.20 21.84 20.53
C ASP A 545 -9.81 23.09 21.32
N MET A 546 -9.21 22.93 22.50
CA MET A 546 -8.80 24.02 23.39
C MET A 546 -7.36 23.81 23.82
N GLU A 547 -6.53 24.84 23.72
CA GLU A 547 -5.14 24.80 24.13
C GLU A 547 -4.70 26.15 24.72
N ALA A 548 -3.99 26.10 25.85
CA ALA A 548 -3.41 27.30 26.47
C ALA A 548 -2.10 26.96 27.19
N ASP A 549 -1.24 27.98 27.28
CA ASP A 549 -0.17 28.02 28.28
C ASP A 549 -0.80 28.52 29.59
N VAL A 550 -1.17 27.58 30.48
CA VAL A 550 -1.86 27.88 31.75
C VAL A 550 -0.93 28.65 32.69
N THR A 551 0.34 28.30 32.66
CA THR A 551 1.43 29.04 33.30
C THR A 551 2.61 29.11 32.32
N GLU A 552 3.65 29.89 32.62
CA GLU A 552 4.89 29.94 31.84
C GLU A 552 5.50 28.57 31.54
N ASN A 553 5.27 27.60 32.44
CA ASN A 553 5.85 26.27 32.37
C ASN A 553 4.86 25.15 32.05
N LEU A 554 3.55 25.43 31.96
CA LEU A 554 2.53 24.40 31.78
C LEU A 554 1.62 24.69 30.60
N ILE A 555 1.67 23.85 29.58
CA ILE A 555 0.76 23.85 28.45
C ILE A 555 -0.26 22.73 28.67
N LEU A 556 -1.54 23.01 28.48
CA LEU A 556 -2.61 22.03 28.51
C LEU A 556 -3.46 22.13 27.25
N GLY A 557 -3.85 20.97 26.72
CA GLY A 557 -4.76 20.82 25.58
C GLY A 557 -5.88 19.84 25.86
N ALA A 558 -7.08 20.10 25.33
CA ALA A 558 -8.22 19.18 25.38
C ALA A 558 -9.04 19.29 24.09
N ALA A 559 -9.39 18.14 23.51
CA ALA A 559 -10.22 18.08 22.31
C ALA A 559 -11.36 17.07 22.50
N LEU A 560 -12.51 17.38 21.87
CA LEU A 560 -13.67 16.52 21.80
C LEU A 560 -14.23 16.55 20.37
N ARG A 561 -14.55 15.38 19.81
CA ARG A 561 -15.13 15.25 18.48
C ARG A 561 -16.28 14.23 18.50
N TRP A 562 -17.39 14.61 17.90
CA TRP A 562 -18.53 13.76 17.62
C TRP A 562 -18.68 13.58 16.11
N GLU A 563 -18.92 12.36 15.67
CA GLU A 563 -19.15 12.01 14.26
C GLU A 563 -20.36 11.07 14.15
N ASP A 564 -21.13 11.21 13.09
CA ASP A 564 -22.27 10.34 12.78
C ASP A 564 -22.18 9.83 11.34
N PHE A 565 -22.13 8.51 11.19
CA PHE A 565 -21.98 7.80 9.93
C PHE A 565 -23.30 7.17 9.51
N SER A 566 -23.62 7.23 8.22
CA SER A 566 -24.88 6.74 7.65
C SER A 566 -25.08 5.22 7.76
N ASP A 567 -24.01 4.44 7.97
CA ASP A 567 -24.03 2.96 8.00
C ASP A 567 -23.99 2.35 9.40
N PHE A 568 -23.17 2.85 10.33
CA PHE A 568 -23.00 2.24 11.66
C PHE A 568 -23.29 3.19 12.84
N GLY A 569 -23.70 4.44 12.58
CA GLY A 569 -24.08 5.41 13.61
C GLY A 569 -22.94 6.26 14.15
N SER A 570 -23.07 6.74 15.40
CA SER A 570 -22.20 7.81 15.92
C SER A 570 -21.07 7.32 16.81
N THR A 571 -19.98 8.09 16.80
CA THR A 571 -18.82 7.93 17.69
C THR A 571 -18.50 9.27 18.38
N THR A 572 -17.90 9.18 19.58
CA THR A 572 -17.40 10.37 20.29
C THR A 572 -15.99 10.08 20.80
N ASN A 573 -15.06 10.96 20.46
CA ASN A 573 -13.65 10.81 20.80
C ASN A 573 -13.13 12.02 21.54
N PHE A 574 -12.22 11.80 22.47
CA PHE A 574 -11.60 12.85 23.26
C PHE A 574 -10.07 12.72 23.25
N LYS A 575 -9.39 13.82 23.53
CA LYS A 575 -7.96 13.89 23.81
C LYS A 575 -7.70 14.90 24.92
N ILE A 576 -6.82 14.55 25.84
CA ILE A 576 -6.24 15.48 26.81
C ILE A 576 -4.74 15.34 26.70
N SER A 577 -4.04 16.47 26.59
CA SER A 577 -2.59 16.50 26.45
C SER A 577 -1.99 17.60 27.34
N GLY A 578 -0.72 17.43 27.68
CA GLY A 578 0.00 18.43 28.45
C GLY A 578 1.50 18.35 28.26
N LEU A 579 2.16 19.50 28.41
CA LEU A 579 3.61 19.64 28.47
C LEU A 579 3.98 20.50 29.68
N TYR A 580 4.93 20.01 30.45
CA TYR A 580 5.48 20.73 31.59
C TYR A 580 6.99 20.97 31.40
N LYS A 581 7.41 22.24 31.37
CA LYS A 581 8.80 22.67 31.36
C LYS A 581 9.36 22.59 32.77
N VAL A 582 10.12 21.52 33.06
CA VAL A 582 10.76 21.31 34.36
C VAL A 582 11.93 22.31 34.53
N THR A 583 12.63 22.52 33.41
CA THR A 583 13.65 23.57 33.21
C THR A 583 13.55 24.06 31.77
N ASP A 584 14.28 25.11 31.40
CA ASP A 584 14.33 25.60 30.02
C ASP A 584 14.82 24.53 29.03
N SER A 585 15.64 23.59 29.49
CA SER A 585 16.22 22.52 28.67
C SER A 585 15.56 21.13 28.84
N PHE A 586 14.65 20.96 29.81
CA PHE A 586 14.03 19.66 30.07
C PHE A 586 12.52 19.78 30.24
N ARG A 587 11.82 19.04 29.41
CA ARG A 587 10.36 19.02 29.30
C ARG A 587 9.81 17.61 29.46
N ILE A 588 8.65 17.48 30.08
CA ILE A 588 7.86 16.25 30.18
C ILE A 588 6.53 16.50 29.46
N ARG A 589 6.11 15.58 28.63
CA ARG A 589 4.86 15.65 27.88
C ARG A 589 4.06 14.36 28.00
N GLY A 590 2.76 14.43 27.78
CA GLY A 590 1.93 13.22 27.75
C GLY A 590 0.52 13.50 27.29
N SER A 591 -0.14 12.45 26.84
CA SER A 591 -1.53 12.48 26.40
C SER A 591 -2.29 11.23 26.77
N ILE A 592 -3.61 11.37 26.85
CA ILE A 592 -4.59 10.29 26.83
C ILE A 592 -5.63 10.62 25.76
N SER A 593 -6.00 9.64 24.95
CA SER A 593 -6.97 9.85 23.88
C SER A 593 -7.77 8.59 23.59
N SER A 594 -8.99 8.77 23.11
CA SER A 594 -9.76 7.75 22.42
C SER A 594 -9.71 7.99 20.91
N GLY A 595 -9.86 6.94 20.13
CA GLY A 595 -9.89 7.00 18.68
C GLY A 595 -10.76 5.89 18.10
N PHE A 596 -10.97 5.94 16.80
CA PHE A 596 -11.69 4.91 16.07
C PHE A 596 -11.27 4.87 14.60
N ARG A 597 -11.59 3.74 13.97
CA ARG A 597 -11.53 3.57 12.52
C ARG A 597 -12.86 3.01 12.03
N ALA A 598 -13.45 3.66 11.04
CA ALA A 598 -14.61 3.13 10.34
C ALA A 598 -14.22 1.96 9.42
N PRO A 599 -15.02 0.88 9.30
CA PRO A 599 -14.84 -0.10 8.23
C PRO A 599 -14.91 0.63 6.90
N THR A 600 -14.10 0.29 5.91
CA THR A 600 -14.22 0.95 4.59
C THR A 600 -15.45 0.44 3.83
N VAL A 601 -15.97 1.23 2.90
CA VAL A 601 -17.06 0.82 2.03
C VAL A 601 -16.66 -0.43 1.23
N GLY A 602 -15.40 -0.47 0.76
CA GLY A 602 -14.85 -1.63 0.06
C GLY A 602 -14.83 -2.90 0.93
N GLN A 603 -14.36 -2.83 2.19
CA GLN A 603 -14.34 -3.98 3.10
C GLN A 603 -15.73 -4.58 3.36
N GLN A 604 -16.78 -3.77 3.30
CA GLN A 604 -18.15 -4.22 3.52
C GLN A 604 -18.79 -4.90 2.30
N GLN A 605 -18.36 -4.57 1.09
CA GLN A 605 -19.07 -4.91 -0.14
C GLN A 605 -18.28 -5.74 -1.13
N VAL A 606 -16.96 -5.79 -0.99
CA VAL A 606 -16.11 -6.41 -2.01
C VAL A 606 -16.27 -7.92 -2.08
N VAL A 607 -16.24 -8.43 -3.31
CA VAL A 607 -16.00 -9.83 -3.62
C VAL A 607 -14.65 -9.94 -4.32
N ASN A 608 -13.78 -10.79 -3.81
CA ASN A 608 -12.46 -11.06 -4.39
C ASN A 608 -12.16 -12.55 -4.35
N ILE A 609 -11.43 -13.05 -5.34
CA ILE A 609 -10.94 -14.42 -5.37
C ILE A 609 -9.43 -14.39 -5.53
N SER A 610 -8.76 -15.03 -4.58
CA SER A 610 -7.31 -15.16 -4.58
C SER A 610 -6.89 -16.63 -4.70
N THR A 611 -5.83 -16.89 -5.45
CA THR A 611 -5.18 -18.19 -5.46
C THR A 611 -4.23 -18.29 -4.29
N VAL A 612 -4.45 -19.24 -3.41
CA VAL A 612 -3.65 -19.47 -2.21
C VAL A 612 -3.25 -20.94 -2.09
N PHE A 613 -2.27 -21.22 -1.24
CA PHE A 613 -2.00 -22.59 -0.81
C PHE A 613 -3.00 -22.97 0.29
N GLU A 614 -3.78 -24.02 0.02
CA GLU A 614 -4.74 -24.59 0.98
C GLU A 614 -4.51 -26.10 1.08
N GLU A 615 -4.82 -26.67 2.23
CA GLU A 615 -4.84 -28.12 2.40
C GLU A 615 -6.18 -28.66 1.88
N VAL A 616 -6.12 -29.28 0.70
CA VAL A 616 -7.27 -29.91 0.08
C VAL A 616 -6.97 -31.42 0.01
N ASP A 617 -7.85 -32.22 0.58
CA ASP A 617 -7.73 -33.71 0.66
C ASP A 617 -6.39 -34.18 1.28
N GLY A 618 -5.90 -33.46 2.31
CA GLY A 618 -4.65 -33.80 3.03
C GLY A 618 -3.38 -33.46 2.27
N ARG A 619 -3.45 -32.64 1.22
CA ARG A 619 -2.31 -32.15 0.44
C ARG A 619 -2.34 -30.64 0.32
N LEU A 620 -1.20 -30.01 0.56
CA LEU A 620 -1.03 -28.57 0.34
C LEU A 620 -0.95 -28.32 -1.17
N GLN A 621 -1.92 -27.59 -1.72
CA GLN A 621 -1.99 -27.29 -3.15
C GLN A 621 -2.55 -25.87 -3.39
N LEU A 622 -2.31 -25.33 -4.58
CA LEU A 622 -2.91 -24.07 -5.00
C LEU A 622 -4.42 -24.26 -5.21
N ALA A 623 -5.22 -23.52 -4.46
CA ALA A 623 -6.67 -23.52 -4.51
C ALA A 623 -7.22 -22.10 -4.60
N GLN A 624 -8.46 -21.96 -5.01
CA GLN A 624 -9.14 -20.66 -5.01
C GLN A 624 -9.89 -20.46 -3.70
N ARG A 625 -9.66 -19.29 -3.10
CA ARG A 625 -10.34 -18.84 -1.88
C ARG A 625 -11.00 -17.50 -2.13
N GLY A 626 -12.31 -17.42 -1.87
CA GLY A 626 -13.08 -16.18 -1.98
C GLY A 626 -13.03 -15.34 -0.71
N THR A 627 -13.01 -14.02 -0.85
CA THR A 627 -13.44 -13.06 0.16
C THR A 627 -14.81 -12.54 -0.29
N ILE A 628 -15.85 -12.73 0.53
CA ILE A 628 -17.22 -12.35 0.22
C ILE A 628 -17.77 -11.37 1.26
N PRO A 629 -18.78 -10.54 0.93
CA PRO A 629 -19.32 -9.57 1.87
C PRO A 629 -19.82 -10.22 3.17
N PRO A 630 -19.62 -9.60 4.35
CA PRO A 630 -20.15 -10.12 5.61
C PRO A 630 -21.68 -10.15 5.65
N THR A 631 -22.33 -9.35 4.81
CA THR A 631 -23.80 -9.31 4.67
C THR A 631 -24.37 -10.35 3.71
N ASN A 632 -23.51 -11.10 2.99
CA ASN A 632 -23.95 -12.19 2.12
C ASN A 632 -24.65 -13.29 2.98
N PRO A 633 -25.79 -13.86 2.53
CA PRO A 633 -26.50 -14.89 3.29
C PRO A 633 -25.64 -16.07 3.71
N VAL A 634 -24.68 -16.49 2.88
CA VAL A 634 -23.75 -17.56 3.24
C VAL A 634 -22.81 -17.17 4.36
N SER A 635 -22.24 -15.93 4.32
CA SER A 635 -21.42 -15.39 5.41
C SER A 635 -22.23 -15.29 6.70
N VAL A 636 -23.47 -14.80 6.64
CA VAL A 636 -24.37 -14.68 7.79
C VAL A 636 -24.67 -16.06 8.37
N SER A 637 -24.84 -17.10 7.55
CA SER A 637 -25.05 -18.49 8.04
C SER A 637 -23.84 -19.04 8.83
N LYS A 638 -22.65 -18.51 8.57
CA LYS A 638 -21.40 -18.82 9.28
C LYS A 638 -21.11 -17.86 10.46
N GLY A 639 -22.06 -16.99 10.80
CA GLY A 639 -21.96 -16.08 11.94
C GLY A 639 -21.47 -14.67 11.63
N ALA A 640 -21.33 -14.31 10.35
CA ALA A 640 -20.97 -12.94 9.96
C ALA A 640 -22.01 -11.93 10.46
N GLN A 641 -21.52 -10.76 10.85
CA GLN A 641 -22.32 -9.61 11.27
C GLN A 641 -21.91 -8.39 10.42
N PRO A 642 -22.80 -7.41 10.24
CA PRO A 642 -22.40 -6.11 9.68
C PRO A 642 -21.22 -5.53 10.45
N LEU A 643 -20.25 -4.94 9.74
CA LEU A 643 -19.06 -4.39 10.37
C LEU A 643 -19.37 -3.13 11.16
N GLY A 644 -18.80 -3.05 12.36
CA GLY A 644 -18.75 -1.86 13.20
C GLY A 644 -17.39 -1.19 13.19
N PRO A 645 -17.26 -0.01 13.85
CA PRO A 645 -15.98 0.68 13.96
C PRO A 645 -15.03 -0.04 14.92
N GLU A 646 -13.74 -0.07 14.58
CA GLU A 646 -12.67 -0.33 15.55
C GLU A 646 -12.60 0.84 16.53
N LYS A 647 -12.27 0.58 17.79
CA LYS A 647 -12.10 1.61 18.83
C LYS A 647 -10.73 1.53 19.43
N SER A 648 -10.16 2.67 19.79
CA SER A 648 -8.86 2.70 20.44
C SER A 648 -8.84 3.58 21.68
N ASP A 649 -8.04 3.14 22.66
CA ASP A 649 -7.61 3.94 23.81
C ASP A 649 -6.09 4.03 23.76
N ALA A 650 -5.56 5.24 23.78
CA ALA A 650 -4.14 5.51 23.70
C ALA A 650 -3.65 6.33 24.90
N PHE A 651 -2.43 6.02 25.34
CA PHE A 651 -1.68 6.74 26.36
C PHE A 651 -0.27 6.96 25.86
N THR A 652 0.23 8.21 25.92
CA THR A 652 1.62 8.56 25.66
C THR A 652 2.24 9.30 26.83
N LEU A 653 3.52 9.05 27.08
CA LEU A 653 4.34 9.77 28.06
C LEU A 653 5.75 9.94 27.49
N GLY A 654 6.21 11.17 27.39
CA GLY A 654 7.50 11.47 26.81
C GLY A 654 8.28 12.53 27.54
N MET A 655 9.54 12.68 27.15
CA MET A 655 10.43 13.75 27.58
C MET A 655 11.20 14.31 26.38
N ALA A 656 11.46 15.61 26.43
CA ALA A 656 12.36 16.28 25.51
C ALA A 656 13.46 16.96 26.33
N TRP A 657 14.70 16.78 25.89
CA TRP A 657 15.88 17.28 26.61
C TRP A 657 16.89 17.89 25.65
N ASP A 658 17.19 19.16 25.85
CA ASP A 658 18.23 19.90 25.16
C ASP A 658 19.52 19.89 26.00
N VAL A 659 20.58 19.29 25.49
CA VAL A 659 21.88 19.14 26.15
C VAL A 659 22.94 19.89 25.34
N GLY A 660 23.19 21.11 25.66
CA GLY A 660 23.99 21.98 24.82
C GLY A 660 23.31 22.23 23.48
N ALA A 661 23.94 21.85 22.38
CA ALA A 661 23.35 21.91 21.03
C ALA A 661 22.61 20.64 20.62
N ALA A 662 22.66 19.57 21.42
CA ALA A 662 21.97 18.31 21.13
C ALA A 662 20.52 18.34 21.63
N SER A 663 19.59 17.82 20.83
CA SER A 663 18.19 17.60 21.21
C SER A 663 17.88 16.10 21.25
N ILE A 664 17.19 15.67 22.31
CA ILE A 664 16.84 14.26 22.53
C ILE A 664 15.38 14.17 22.94
N THR A 665 14.60 13.33 22.27
CA THR A 665 13.24 12.98 22.68
C THR A 665 13.11 11.49 22.95
N VAL A 666 12.34 11.12 23.97
CA VAL A 666 12.01 9.74 24.30
C VAL A 666 10.53 9.69 24.64
N ASP A 667 9.78 8.90 23.90
CA ASP A 667 8.31 8.83 24.02
C ASP A 667 7.87 7.37 24.15
N TYR A 668 7.26 7.02 25.28
CA TYR A 668 6.55 5.77 25.49
C TYR A 668 5.11 5.90 24.99
N PHE A 669 4.61 4.87 24.31
CA PHE A 669 3.21 4.78 23.88
C PHE A 669 2.59 3.44 24.23
N ASN A 670 1.27 3.45 24.44
CA ASN A 670 0.44 2.25 24.64
C ASN A 670 -0.91 2.50 23.96
N ILE A 671 -1.22 1.68 22.96
CA ILE A 671 -2.43 1.79 22.16
C ILE A 671 -3.17 0.45 22.26
N LYS A 672 -4.36 0.45 22.86
CA LYS A 672 -5.29 -0.68 22.82
C LYS A 672 -6.27 -0.43 21.68
N VAL A 673 -6.43 -1.39 20.77
CA VAL A 673 -7.46 -1.37 19.73
C VAL A 673 -8.41 -2.52 19.98
N SER A 674 -9.69 -2.21 20.14
CA SER A 674 -10.76 -3.17 20.36
C SER A 674 -11.63 -3.31 19.11
N ASP A 675 -12.32 -4.44 18.98
CA ASP A 675 -13.20 -4.74 17.86
C ASP A 675 -12.46 -4.62 16.49
N ARG A 676 -11.21 -5.10 16.41
CA ARG A 676 -10.40 -4.98 15.18
C ARG A 676 -11.04 -5.70 14.02
N ILE A 677 -11.00 -5.05 12.84
CA ILE A 677 -11.47 -5.61 11.58
C ILE A 677 -10.36 -6.48 10.99
N SER A 678 -10.69 -7.73 10.69
CA SER A 678 -9.83 -8.67 9.99
C SER A 678 -10.67 -9.62 9.15
N GLN A 679 -10.00 -10.40 8.29
CA GLN A 679 -10.66 -11.54 7.64
C GLN A 679 -10.90 -12.65 8.66
N SER A 680 -12.03 -13.34 8.56
CA SER A 680 -12.34 -14.53 9.36
C SER A 680 -11.36 -15.65 9.10
N ALA A 681 -11.33 -16.66 9.97
CA ALA A 681 -10.74 -17.94 9.61
C ALA A 681 -11.37 -18.49 8.32
N THR A 682 -10.60 -19.30 7.58
CA THR A 682 -11.09 -19.94 6.35
C THR A 682 -12.30 -20.84 6.63
N GLN A 683 -13.38 -20.65 5.88
CA GLN A 683 -14.60 -21.45 5.92
C GLN A 683 -14.64 -22.37 4.71
N ILE A 684 -14.85 -23.66 4.92
CA ILE A 684 -15.04 -24.63 3.84
C ILE A 684 -16.49 -24.56 3.36
N LEU A 685 -16.68 -24.53 2.02
CA LEU A 685 -18.01 -24.58 1.39
C LEU A 685 -18.51 -26.00 1.26
N THR A 686 -19.71 -26.25 1.80
CA THR A 686 -20.50 -27.42 1.46
C THR A 686 -21.11 -27.25 0.05
N ALA A 687 -21.52 -28.33 -0.59
CA ALA A 687 -22.19 -28.28 -1.90
C ALA A 687 -23.46 -27.40 -1.87
N ALA A 688 -24.24 -27.46 -0.78
CA ALA A 688 -25.44 -26.62 -0.64
C ALA A 688 -25.10 -25.12 -0.50
N GLU A 689 -24.05 -24.76 0.23
CA GLU A 689 -23.60 -23.37 0.39
C GLU A 689 -23.03 -22.85 -0.94
N ARG A 690 -22.30 -23.68 -1.67
CA ARG A 690 -21.80 -23.35 -3.01
C ARG A 690 -22.96 -23.07 -3.96
N GLN A 691 -24.00 -23.91 -3.96
CA GLN A 691 -25.18 -23.67 -4.78
C GLN A 691 -25.88 -22.37 -4.39
N ALA A 692 -25.99 -22.04 -3.08
CA ALA A 692 -26.58 -20.78 -2.61
C ALA A 692 -25.80 -19.55 -3.08
N LEU A 693 -24.46 -19.64 -3.15
CA LEU A 693 -23.61 -18.59 -3.73
C LEU A 693 -23.88 -18.43 -5.24
N LEU A 694 -23.97 -19.54 -5.99
CA LEU A 694 -24.30 -19.52 -7.41
C LEU A 694 -25.67 -18.87 -7.63
N ASP A 695 -26.68 -19.25 -6.86
CA ASP A 695 -28.02 -18.70 -6.93
C ASP A 695 -28.06 -17.18 -6.58
N SER A 696 -27.13 -16.70 -5.74
CA SER A 696 -26.96 -15.29 -5.43
C SER A 696 -26.14 -14.50 -6.47
N GLY A 697 -25.71 -15.17 -7.55
CA GLY A 697 -24.99 -14.55 -8.65
C GLY A 697 -23.45 -14.58 -8.52
N VAL A 698 -22.91 -15.34 -7.58
CA VAL A 698 -21.46 -15.52 -7.42
C VAL A 698 -21.02 -16.69 -8.31
N SER A 699 -20.90 -16.48 -9.62
CA SER A 699 -20.65 -17.52 -10.62
C SER A 699 -19.38 -18.35 -10.37
N PHE A 700 -18.32 -17.73 -9.86
CA PHE A 700 -17.06 -18.41 -9.53
C PHE A 700 -17.16 -19.32 -8.29
N ALA A 701 -18.29 -19.30 -7.56
CA ALA A 701 -18.50 -20.20 -6.43
C ALA A 701 -18.40 -21.68 -6.82
N ALA A 702 -18.59 -22.00 -8.11
CA ALA A 702 -18.40 -23.36 -8.61
C ALA A 702 -17.03 -23.94 -8.24
N ASP A 703 -15.97 -23.14 -8.32
CA ASP A 703 -14.58 -23.56 -8.10
C ASP A 703 -14.01 -23.19 -6.73
N LEU A 704 -14.79 -22.50 -5.88
CA LEU A 704 -14.32 -22.13 -4.55
C LEU A 704 -14.14 -23.38 -3.68
N ALA A 705 -12.90 -23.62 -3.25
CA ALA A 705 -12.61 -24.57 -2.18
C ALA A 705 -13.09 -24.04 -0.82
N ALA A 706 -12.92 -22.73 -0.59
CA ALA A 706 -13.18 -22.08 0.69
C ALA A 706 -13.48 -20.59 0.52
N PHE A 707 -13.93 -19.95 1.60
CA PHE A 707 -14.13 -18.49 1.63
C PHE A 707 -13.80 -17.88 2.99
N ARG A 708 -13.65 -16.55 2.99
CA ARG A 708 -13.52 -15.67 4.16
C ARG A 708 -14.48 -14.50 4.04
N TYR A 709 -14.73 -13.83 5.15
CA TYR A 709 -15.45 -12.56 5.23
C TYR A 709 -14.84 -11.68 6.31
N TYR A 710 -15.10 -10.38 6.29
CA TYR A 710 -14.62 -9.47 7.31
C TYR A 710 -15.42 -9.58 8.61
N ILE A 711 -14.74 -9.46 9.74
CA ILE A 711 -15.31 -9.52 11.10
C ILE A 711 -14.66 -8.47 12.00
N ASN A 712 -15.40 -8.05 13.05
CA ASN A 712 -14.87 -7.33 14.21
C ASN A 712 -14.73 -8.33 15.38
N ASP A 713 -13.58 -8.99 15.53
CA ASP A 713 -13.56 -10.16 16.44
C ASP A 713 -12.39 -10.21 17.43
N PHE A 714 -11.44 -9.27 17.38
CA PHE A 714 -10.30 -9.36 18.29
C PHE A 714 -9.80 -8.00 18.78
N ASP A 715 -9.13 -8.04 19.93
CA ASP A 715 -8.47 -6.90 20.54
C ASP A 715 -6.97 -7.04 20.47
N THR A 716 -6.27 -5.92 20.30
CA THR A 716 -4.80 -5.87 20.38
C THR A 716 -4.34 -4.76 21.31
N ARG A 717 -3.12 -4.95 21.83
CA ARG A 717 -2.36 -3.92 22.51
C ARG A 717 -1.01 -3.75 21.82
N THR A 718 -0.72 -2.55 21.36
CA THR A 718 0.59 -2.18 20.81
C THR A 718 1.23 -1.16 21.74
N GLN A 719 2.43 -1.45 22.22
CA GLN A 719 3.17 -0.58 23.13
C GLN A 719 4.64 -0.51 22.73
N GLY A 720 5.29 0.62 23.03
CA GLY A 720 6.69 0.77 22.64
C GLY A 720 7.30 2.06 23.13
N ILE A 721 8.53 2.28 22.65
CA ILE A 721 9.32 3.47 22.93
C ILE A 721 9.92 3.95 21.62
N ASP A 722 9.74 5.23 21.34
CA ASP A 722 10.42 5.96 20.28
C ASP A 722 11.52 6.84 20.88
N VAL A 723 12.68 6.88 20.25
CA VAL A 723 13.83 7.72 20.62
C VAL A 723 14.27 8.48 19.38
N VAL A 724 14.37 9.80 19.47
CA VAL A 724 14.98 10.64 18.42
C VAL A 724 16.02 11.53 19.07
N ALA A 725 17.20 11.62 18.46
CA ALA A 725 18.27 12.51 18.91
C ALA A 725 18.97 13.15 17.72
N THR A 726 19.21 14.45 17.81
CA THR A 726 20.02 15.23 16.87
C THR A 726 21.19 15.82 17.61
N ILE A 727 22.40 15.52 17.17
CA ILE A 727 23.64 15.86 17.84
C ILE A 727 24.57 16.56 16.84
N PRO A 728 24.62 17.91 16.86
CA PRO A 728 25.63 18.66 16.11
C PRO A 728 27.03 18.31 16.63
N LEU A 729 27.99 18.22 15.74
CA LEU A 729 29.35 17.84 16.04
C LEU A 729 30.35 18.82 15.40
N ASP A 730 31.37 19.17 16.14
CA ASP A 730 32.50 19.96 15.65
C ASP A 730 33.71 19.00 15.43
N LEU A 731 33.61 18.20 14.33
CA LEU A 731 34.62 17.16 14.04
C LEU A 731 35.72 17.63 13.09
N PHE A 732 35.47 18.65 12.31
CA PHE A 732 36.39 19.18 11.29
C PHE A 732 36.57 20.70 11.48
N ASP A 733 37.69 21.24 11.00
CA ASP A 733 38.02 22.67 11.14
C ASP A 733 37.08 23.58 10.29
N SER A 734 36.34 23.02 9.36
CA SER A 734 35.39 23.70 8.50
C SER A 734 34.14 22.83 8.27
N GLY A 735 33.05 23.46 7.83
CA GLY A 735 31.78 22.77 7.55
C GLY A 735 30.94 22.46 8.81
N SER A 736 29.83 21.82 8.62
CA SER A 736 28.89 21.40 9.66
C SER A 736 28.70 19.89 9.68
N SER A 737 28.82 19.28 10.86
CA SER A 737 28.60 17.85 11.06
C SER A 737 27.43 17.62 12.00
N ASN A 738 26.70 16.55 11.76
CA ASN A 738 25.53 16.16 12.55
C ASN A 738 25.41 14.65 12.63
N ILE A 739 25.02 14.12 13.78
CA ILE A 739 24.49 12.75 13.93
C ILE A 739 23.01 12.84 14.30
N ALA A 740 22.16 12.26 13.46
CA ALA A 740 20.76 12.02 13.76
C ALA A 740 20.57 10.54 14.10
N VAL A 741 19.95 10.24 15.23
CA VAL A 741 19.61 8.89 15.66
C VAL A 741 18.11 8.81 15.81
N ALA A 742 17.50 7.80 15.19
CA ALA A 742 16.10 7.49 15.41
C ALA A 742 15.96 5.98 15.73
N GLY A 743 15.24 5.65 16.79
CA GLY A 743 15.06 4.29 17.26
C GLY A 743 13.62 4.03 17.69
N ASN A 744 13.15 2.81 17.43
CA ASN A 744 11.84 2.36 17.82
C ASN A 744 11.92 0.95 18.42
N TYR A 745 11.24 0.76 19.54
CA TYR A 745 10.87 -0.55 20.07
C TYR A 745 9.37 -0.66 20.11
N THR A 746 8.80 -1.62 19.40
CA THR A 746 7.35 -1.86 19.35
C THR A 746 7.03 -3.33 19.60
N LYS A 747 6.05 -3.58 20.45
CA LYS A 747 5.49 -4.90 20.71
C LYS A 747 3.98 -4.85 20.58
N THR A 748 3.42 -5.71 19.74
CA THR A 748 1.99 -5.96 19.64
C THR A 748 1.63 -7.27 20.32
N GLU A 749 0.50 -7.31 21.04
CA GLU A 749 -0.08 -8.50 21.67
C GLU A 749 -1.55 -8.59 21.27
N VAL A 750 -2.00 -9.77 20.89
CA VAL A 750 -3.42 -10.10 20.72
C VAL A 750 -3.99 -10.43 22.10
N LEU A 751 -5.04 -9.72 22.51
CA LEU A 751 -5.64 -9.85 23.85
C LEU A 751 -6.78 -10.86 23.90
N GLY A 752 -7.21 -11.38 22.75
CA GLY A 752 -8.28 -12.36 22.61
C GLY A 752 -9.06 -12.14 21.32
N GLY A 753 -9.93 -13.09 20.99
CA GLY A 753 -10.75 -13.10 19.77
C GLY A 753 -10.65 -14.41 19.00
N GLY A 754 -11.37 -14.50 17.88
CA GLY A 754 -11.49 -15.70 17.05
C GLY A 754 -10.50 -15.80 15.87
N ILE A 755 -9.38 -15.06 15.90
CA ILE A 755 -8.37 -15.15 14.84
C ILE A 755 -7.54 -16.44 14.94
N ASP A 756 -7.08 -16.94 13.79
CA ASP A 756 -6.24 -18.12 13.72
C ASP A 756 -4.79 -17.85 14.20
N GLU A 757 -4.05 -18.94 14.46
CA GLU A 757 -2.66 -18.87 14.94
C GLU A 757 -1.73 -18.16 13.93
N LEU A 758 -1.94 -18.36 12.61
CA LEU A 758 -1.18 -17.70 11.56
C LEU A 758 -1.33 -16.19 11.66
N ARG A 759 -2.56 -15.72 11.76
CA ARG A 759 -2.88 -14.29 11.85
C ARG A 759 -2.37 -13.68 13.15
N GLN A 760 -2.51 -14.40 14.28
CA GLN A 760 -1.94 -13.95 15.55
C GLN A 760 -0.43 -13.77 15.47
N ASP A 761 0.29 -14.76 14.93
CA ASP A 761 1.75 -14.71 14.80
C ASP A 761 2.21 -13.58 13.86
N GLN A 762 1.49 -13.35 12.76
CA GLN A 762 1.73 -12.21 11.88
C GLN A 762 1.61 -10.87 12.63
N LEU A 763 0.57 -10.68 13.43
CA LEU A 763 0.36 -9.45 14.20
C LEU A 763 1.42 -9.22 15.27
N GLU A 764 1.91 -10.29 15.90
CA GLU A 764 2.83 -10.19 17.05
C GLU A 764 4.31 -10.23 16.66
N ASN A 765 4.67 -10.86 15.52
CA ASN A 765 6.05 -11.21 15.22
C ASN A 765 6.52 -10.91 13.79
N ASN A 766 5.64 -10.53 12.84
CA ASN A 766 6.01 -10.31 11.44
C ASN A 766 6.88 -9.05 11.22
N LEU A 767 6.87 -8.11 12.17
CA LEU A 767 7.76 -6.96 12.16
C LEU A 767 8.82 -7.08 13.26
N PRO A 768 10.05 -6.59 13.02
CA PRO A 768 11.07 -6.54 14.05
C PRO A 768 10.63 -5.64 15.19
N LYS A 769 10.73 -6.14 16.43
CA LYS A 769 10.38 -5.35 17.62
C LYS A 769 11.30 -4.17 17.83
N THR A 770 12.54 -4.23 17.34
CA THR A 770 13.53 -3.17 17.48
C THR A 770 14.05 -2.76 16.12
N ARG A 771 13.98 -1.47 15.84
CA ARG A 771 14.61 -0.83 14.69
C ARG A 771 15.29 0.45 15.12
N PHE A 772 16.45 0.73 14.56
CA PHE A 772 17.06 2.04 14.66
C PHE A 772 17.86 2.38 13.43
N ASN A 773 18.06 3.67 13.20
CA ASN A 773 19.06 4.19 12.30
C ASN A 773 19.93 5.25 13.00
N ALA A 774 21.16 5.38 12.55
CA ALA A 774 22.05 6.45 12.91
C ALA A 774 22.64 7.03 11.63
N THR A 775 22.36 8.30 11.36
CA THR A 775 22.79 9.00 10.16
C THR A 775 23.81 10.05 10.55
N PHE A 776 25.01 9.92 10.05
CA PHE A 776 26.03 10.97 10.07
C PHE A 776 25.93 11.77 8.78
N THR A 777 25.89 13.09 8.88
CA THR A 777 25.97 14.01 7.76
C THR A 777 27.11 14.99 8.01
N HIS A 778 27.84 15.35 6.96
CA HIS A 778 28.82 16.43 6.97
C HIS A 778 28.66 17.23 5.69
N ASN A 779 28.58 18.54 5.84
CA ASN A 779 28.48 19.49 4.75
C ASN A 779 29.66 20.46 4.83
N GLU A 780 30.36 20.64 3.71
CA GLU A 780 31.42 21.62 3.51
C GLU A 780 31.15 22.39 2.22
N ASP A 781 31.85 23.48 1.96
CA ASP A 781 31.57 24.43 0.87
C ASP A 781 31.15 23.80 -0.47
N ASN A 782 31.88 22.79 -0.93
CA ASN A 782 31.66 22.18 -2.24
C ASN A 782 31.30 20.69 -2.19
N TRP A 783 31.29 20.09 -1.01
CA TRP A 783 30.96 18.66 -0.92
C TRP A 783 30.18 18.33 0.35
N ARG A 784 29.42 17.29 0.28
CA ARG A 784 28.73 16.73 1.42
C ARG A 784 28.87 15.22 1.44
N MET A 785 28.78 14.63 2.62
CA MET A 785 28.67 13.20 2.76
C MET A 785 27.59 12.80 3.73
N LEU A 786 27.02 11.62 3.47
CA LEU A 786 26.09 10.96 4.36
C LEU A 786 26.54 9.51 4.56
N ALA A 787 26.49 9.05 5.81
CA ALA A 787 26.63 7.64 6.14
C ALA A 787 25.54 7.24 7.12
N ARG A 788 24.75 6.22 6.81
CA ARG A 788 23.64 5.77 7.65
C ARG A 788 23.77 4.28 7.94
N VAL A 789 23.79 3.95 9.22
CA VAL A 789 23.69 2.58 9.71
C VAL A 789 22.25 2.31 10.05
N ASN A 790 21.66 1.24 9.48
CA ASN A 790 20.32 0.78 9.79
C ASN A 790 20.44 -0.58 10.50
N TYR A 791 19.67 -0.74 11.58
CA TYR A 791 19.52 -2.00 12.31
C TYR A 791 18.07 -2.48 12.25
N PHE A 792 17.91 -3.74 11.89
CA PHE A 792 16.64 -4.45 11.87
C PHE A 792 16.73 -5.62 12.83
N GLY A 793 15.87 -5.66 13.84
CA GLY A 793 15.81 -6.75 14.81
C GLY A 793 15.23 -8.03 14.21
N LYS A 794 15.23 -9.10 14.99
CA LYS A 794 14.64 -10.40 14.62
C LYS A 794 13.14 -10.30 14.38
N TYR A 795 12.65 -11.11 13.44
CA TYR A 795 11.21 -11.22 13.11
C TYR A 795 10.88 -12.65 12.66
N THR A 796 9.60 -12.95 12.57
CA THR A 796 9.09 -14.21 12.01
C THR A 796 8.22 -13.90 10.80
N GLU A 797 8.63 -14.35 9.62
CA GLU A 797 7.82 -14.23 8.43
C GLU A 797 6.86 -15.43 8.32
N ARG A 798 5.62 -15.15 7.92
CA ARG A 798 4.62 -16.12 7.50
C ARG A 798 3.88 -15.57 6.29
N HIS A 799 4.52 -15.64 5.13
CA HIS A 799 4.02 -15.10 3.88
C HIS A 799 3.87 -16.21 2.82
N LEU A 800 3.54 -15.85 1.60
CA LEU A 800 3.28 -16.76 0.49
C LEU A 800 4.53 -17.52 0.00
N ASP A 801 5.71 -16.97 0.19
CA ASP A 801 7.01 -17.58 -0.10
C ASP A 801 7.44 -18.64 0.93
N SER A 802 6.65 -18.82 1.97
CA SER A 802 6.81 -19.89 2.96
C SER A 802 5.51 -20.69 3.18
N PHE A 803 4.50 -20.50 2.33
CA PHE A 803 3.17 -21.13 2.48
C PHE A 803 2.50 -20.84 3.83
N GLY A 804 2.82 -19.69 4.43
CA GLY A 804 2.37 -19.35 5.79
C GLY A 804 3.10 -20.10 6.91
N LEU A 805 4.08 -20.96 6.59
CA LEU A 805 4.93 -21.60 7.58
C LEU A 805 5.93 -20.59 8.16
N PRO A 806 6.34 -20.74 9.44
CA PRO A 806 7.23 -19.77 10.05
C PRO A 806 8.64 -19.80 9.47
N VAL A 807 9.15 -18.62 9.10
CA VAL A 807 10.57 -18.39 8.77
C VAL A 807 11.15 -17.47 9.83
N PHE A 808 12.06 -17.98 10.63
CA PHE A 808 12.71 -17.22 11.69
C PHE A 808 13.93 -16.49 11.14
N ALA A 809 13.80 -15.18 10.98
CA ALA A 809 14.86 -14.32 10.48
C ALA A 809 15.65 -13.67 11.61
N GLY A 810 16.97 -13.63 11.46
CA GLY A 810 17.90 -12.97 12.37
C GLY A 810 17.80 -11.46 12.36
N SER A 811 18.70 -10.81 13.07
CA SER A 811 18.86 -9.36 13.02
C SER A 811 19.88 -8.97 11.98
N GLU A 812 19.64 -7.89 11.24
CA GLU A 812 20.46 -7.42 10.15
C GLU A 812 20.92 -5.97 10.35
N ILE A 813 22.08 -5.65 9.79
CA ILE A 813 22.63 -4.30 9.74
C ILE A 813 22.95 -3.96 8.29
N THR A 814 22.54 -2.78 7.83
CA THR A 814 22.94 -2.24 6.53
C THR A 814 23.63 -0.89 6.70
N LEU A 815 24.49 -0.55 5.75
CA LEU A 815 25.15 0.75 5.65
C LEU A 815 24.75 1.42 4.33
N ASP A 816 24.17 2.62 4.42
CA ASP A 816 23.99 3.48 3.25
C ASP A 816 25.08 4.56 3.28
N ALA A 817 25.60 4.92 2.13
CA ALA A 817 26.62 5.96 2.00
C ALA A 817 26.40 6.80 0.74
N GLU A 818 26.64 8.11 0.87
CA GLU A 818 26.49 9.06 -0.23
C GLU A 818 27.58 10.14 -0.15
N ILE A 819 28.11 10.52 -1.30
CA ILE A 819 29.01 11.67 -1.46
C ILE A 819 28.43 12.55 -2.56
N GLY A 820 28.18 13.82 -2.24
CA GLY A 820 27.75 14.86 -3.16
C GLY A 820 28.86 15.89 -3.38
N TYR A 821 28.94 16.41 -4.60
CA TYR A 821 29.89 17.46 -4.96
C TYR A 821 29.20 18.54 -5.80
N ASN A 822 29.33 19.79 -5.39
CA ASN A 822 28.89 20.96 -6.14
C ASN A 822 29.86 21.26 -7.28
N VAL A 823 29.55 20.77 -8.48
CA VAL A 823 30.35 21.00 -9.71
C VAL A 823 30.26 22.47 -10.12
N MET A 824 29.15 23.12 -9.84
CA MET A 824 28.88 24.55 -9.99
C MET A 824 28.07 25.00 -8.74
N GLU A 825 27.97 26.31 -8.51
CA GLU A 825 27.21 26.86 -7.38
C GLU A 825 25.77 26.31 -7.25
N ASN A 826 25.18 25.92 -8.39
CA ASN A 826 23.79 25.46 -8.48
C ASN A 826 23.65 24.06 -9.12
N LEU A 827 24.75 23.30 -9.30
CA LEU A 827 24.73 21.93 -9.82
C LEU A 827 25.47 20.99 -8.86
N GLU A 828 24.72 20.15 -8.18
CA GLU A 828 25.22 19.05 -7.36
C GLU A 828 25.21 17.74 -8.16
N VAL A 829 26.28 16.95 -8.07
CA VAL A 829 26.34 15.56 -8.52
C VAL A 829 26.65 14.66 -7.34
N VAL A 830 25.88 13.59 -7.22
CA VAL A 830 25.93 12.66 -6.09
C VAL A 830 26.21 11.26 -6.59
N VAL A 831 27.04 10.53 -5.88
CA VAL A 831 27.23 9.08 -6.02
C VAL A 831 26.94 8.46 -4.66
N GLY A 832 26.11 7.42 -4.64
CA GLY A 832 25.72 6.76 -3.40
C GLY A 832 25.42 5.27 -3.58
N ALA A 833 25.27 4.61 -2.45
CA ALA A 833 24.82 3.23 -2.37
C ALA A 833 23.92 3.05 -1.14
N ASN A 834 22.83 2.35 -1.32
CA ASN A 834 22.02 1.80 -0.23
C ASN A 834 22.48 0.37 0.02
N ASN A 835 22.60 -0.03 1.29
CA ASN A 835 23.13 -1.33 1.68
C ASN A 835 24.49 -1.63 0.98
N LEU A 836 25.46 -0.76 1.20
CA LEU A 836 26.78 -0.73 0.55
C LEU A 836 27.55 -2.07 0.60
N PHE A 837 27.29 -2.89 1.62
CA PHE A 837 27.95 -4.19 1.79
C PHE A 837 27.18 -5.35 1.18
N ASP A 838 26.09 -5.07 0.45
CA ASP A 838 25.28 -6.07 -0.24
C ASP A 838 24.76 -7.19 0.68
N ASN A 839 24.30 -6.80 1.87
CA ASN A 839 23.78 -7.76 2.84
C ASN A 839 22.38 -8.23 2.41
N TYR A 840 22.11 -9.51 2.63
CA TYR A 840 20.82 -10.15 2.40
C TYR A 840 20.22 -10.64 3.71
N PRO A 841 18.87 -10.81 3.80
CA PRO A 841 18.25 -11.53 4.90
C PRO A 841 18.74 -12.98 4.97
N ASP A 842 18.46 -13.67 6.09
CA ASP A 842 18.67 -15.11 6.16
C ASP A 842 17.96 -15.82 4.99
N ALA A 843 18.58 -16.91 4.48
CA ALA A 843 18.02 -17.66 3.37
C ALA A 843 16.64 -18.26 3.72
N ASN A 844 15.72 -18.26 2.76
CA ASN A 844 14.43 -18.91 2.92
C ASN A 844 14.57 -20.44 2.99
N PRO A 845 14.24 -21.10 4.11
CA PRO A 845 14.35 -22.56 4.22
C PRO A 845 13.42 -23.31 3.26
N TRP A 846 12.41 -22.64 2.70
CA TRP A 846 11.43 -23.17 1.74
C TRP A 846 11.77 -22.84 0.30
N ALA A 847 12.98 -22.33 0.02
CA ALA A 847 13.38 -21.82 -1.30
C ALA A 847 13.13 -22.81 -2.45
N GLY A 848 13.44 -24.08 -2.29
CA GLY A 848 13.22 -25.12 -3.33
C GLY A 848 11.74 -25.31 -3.68
N VAL A 849 10.85 -25.24 -2.69
CA VAL A 849 9.40 -25.41 -2.93
C VAL A 849 8.76 -24.12 -3.39
N ALA A 850 9.13 -22.99 -2.77
CA ALA A 850 8.52 -21.69 -3.03
C ALA A 850 9.13 -20.96 -4.24
N GLY A 851 10.39 -21.20 -4.54
CA GLY A 851 11.14 -20.51 -5.59
C GLY A 851 11.75 -19.16 -5.15
N ALA A 852 11.61 -18.75 -3.89
CA ALA A 852 12.15 -17.50 -3.33
C ALA A 852 13.44 -17.77 -2.55
N ALA A 853 14.55 -17.14 -2.92
CA ALA A 853 15.83 -17.32 -2.24
C ALA A 853 15.83 -16.75 -0.81
N TYR A 854 15.10 -15.69 -0.57
CA TYR A 854 15.03 -14.94 0.68
C TYR A 854 13.57 -14.67 1.10
N PRO A 855 13.32 -14.40 2.40
CA PRO A 855 12.03 -13.89 2.87
C PRO A 855 11.66 -12.58 2.17
N VAL A 856 10.53 -12.56 1.47
CA VAL A 856 10.17 -11.44 0.60
C VAL A 856 9.58 -10.24 1.36
N THR A 857 9.13 -10.45 2.60
CA THR A 857 8.65 -9.37 3.47
C THR A 857 9.74 -8.84 4.41
N ALA A 858 11.01 -9.19 4.17
CA ALA A 858 12.13 -8.72 4.98
C ALA A 858 12.13 -7.19 5.15
N PRO A 859 12.15 -6.66 6.38
CA PRO A 859 12.08 -5.21 6.64
C PRO A 859 13.25 -4.42 6.06
N MET A 860 14.41 -5.04 5.88
CA MET A 860 15.56 -4.44 5.18
C MET A 860 15.42 -4.45 3.65
N GLY A 861 14.46 -5.20 3.12
CA GLY A 861 14.39 -5.59 1.71
C GLY A 861 15.14 -6.91 1.45
N PHE A 862 14.91 -7.51 0.29
CA PHE A 862 15.49 -8.80 -0.10
C PHE A 862 16.32 -8.72 -1.39
N ASN A 863 16.52 -7.51 -1.96
CA ASN A 863 17.21 -7.33 -3.24
C ASN A 863 18.73 -7.16 -3.13
N GLY A 864 19.29 -7.08 -1.90
CA GLY A 864 20.69 -6.76 -1.67
C GLY A 864 20.96 -5.25 -1.77
N GLY A 865 22.19 -4.90 -2.13
CA GLY A 865 22.66 -3.53 -2.27
C GLY A 865 22.29 -2.91 -3.61
N MET A 866 22.27 -1.56 -3.64
CA MET A 866 21.95 -0.75 -4.81
C MET A 866 22.88 0.45 -4.85
N TYR A 867 23.46 0.76 -6.00
CA TYR A 867 24.20 2.01 -6.23
C TYR A 867 23.41 2.98 -7.12
N TYR A 868 23.67 4.27 -6.97
CA TYR A 868 22.99 5.30 -7.74
C TYR A 868 23.86 6.52 -8.01
N VAL A 869 23.47 7.25 -9.05
CA VAL A 869 24.00 8.58 -9.39
C VAL A 869 22.84 9.54 -9.49
N ARG A 870 23.00 10.74 -8.93
CA ARG A 870 22.01 11.82 -8.99
C ARG A 870 22.68 13.12 -9.41
N ALA A 871 22.00 13.88 -10.25
CA ALA A 871 22.36 15.24 -10.58
C ALA A 871 21.18 16.16 -10.24
N ARG A 872 21.43 17.23 -9.49
CA ARG A 872 20.44 18.23 -9.08
C ARG A 872 20.90 19.62 -9.47
N TYR A 873 20.06 20.34 -10.19
CA TYR A 873 20.27 21.73 -10.58
C TYR A 873 19.19 22.61 -9.93
N THR A 874 19.62 23.62 -9.17
CA THR A 874 18.74 24.58 -8.50
C THR A 874 18.98 25.99 -9.08
N PHE A 875 17.92 26.77 -9.36
CA PHE A 875 18.00 28.07 -10.04
C PHE A 875 17.05 29.08 -9.44
#